data_07a687591ca9880fe4fb0e5825d07698
#
_entry.id   07a687591ca9880fe4fb0e5825d07698
#
_cell.length_a   1.000
_cell.length_b   1.000
_cell.length_c   1.000
_cell.angle_alpha   90.00
_cell.angle_beta   90.00
_cell.angle_gamma   90.00
#
_symmetry.space_group_name_H-M   'P 1'
#
loop_
_entity.id
_entity.type
_entity.pdbx_description
1 polymer ?
#
loop_
_entity_poly.entity_id
_entity_poly.type
_entity_poly.pdbx_seq_one_letter_code
_entity_poly.pdbx_strand_id
1 'polypeptide(L)'
;MKKELPKVYEPREVEGRVYEMWEKNGCFEGHRDPDKRPFTIVMPPPNVTGQLHMGHAMDCTLQDILIRFKRMQGYAALWVPGTDHAGIATQIKVEEELRKSEGLTRYDLGREKFLERVWDWKHKFGNRIVEQQKKLGASCDWSRARFTMDEGLSNAVRHVFVSLYNKGLIYKGSRIINWCPHCVTALSDAEVEYKEKPGHLWHIRYPIAGEEGRYVTVATTRPETMLGDTGVAVNPEDGRYRDIVGKKCILPLVNKEIPIVADAYVDMEFGTGCVKMTPAHDPNDFEVGLRHNLESIRVLDDNGKVVEGYGRYSGMDRYEARKAIVADLEEQGYLVKVEEHTHNVGTCYRCGTDVEPIISAQWFVKMEPLAREALRVVNDGEVKFVPDRFSKIYTNWMENVHDWCISRQLWWGHRIPAWTCEDCGGMTVSETDPTECQHCHSTHIRQEEDVLDTWFSSALWPFSTLGWPDESSEDFKYFYPTDVLVTGYDIIFFWVARMIFSACEHTGKPPFHTVFIHGLVRDDKGRKMSKSLGNGIDPLEMADQYGADALRFNLITGNSPGNDMRFYTERCEAMRNFANKIWNASRFLMMNLTIDRCELPDRLELEDKWILSKLNSVIPEVTENMERYELGVAAQKVYDFIWDSYCDWYIELTKTRLQGEDEDSKLRAQQVLCYVLTETLKLLHPFMPFITEEIWQALPHSGDYLMLQQWPQHRAELDFPEEEKARELIMDAIRGVRARRAEMNVPPSKKAQLTVSTLERAVFEQGIPFLKRLAYASDVTVEGVADAGSDDAMTAQGMVTVTTHAARLFMPLAELVDLEKEKARIEKELKKNRAELDKLEAKLGNPGFVNKAPAHVVEAEQDRAEKLRALLAKLEESAASMA
;
A
#
# COMPACT_ATOMS: atom_id res chain seq x y z
N MET A 1 -8.49 25.63 -34.94
CA MET A 1 -9.72 24.83 -35.12
C MET A 1 -10.07 24.26 -33.77
N LYS A 2 -11.30 24.52 -33.26
CA LYS A 2 -11.76 23.91 -32.03
C LYS A 2 -11.82 22.40 -32.22
N LYS A 3 -11.13 21.64 -31.36
CA LYS A 3 -11.14 20.18 -31.41
C LYS A 3 -12.45 19.72 -30.77
N GLU A 4 -13.33 19.09 -31.54
CA GLU A 4 -14.55 18.50 -30.98
C GLU A 4 -14.20 17.24 -30.19
N LEU A 5 -14.68 17.12 -28.95
CA LEU A 5 -14.55 15.90 -28.17
C LEU A 5 -15.51 14.82 -28.70
N PRO A 6 -15.06 13.56 -28.88
CA PRO A 6 -15.92 12.44 -29.20
C PRO A 6 -17.09 12.27 -28.24
N LYS A 7 -18.16 11.59 -28.71
CA LYS A 7 -19.35 11.37 -27.88
C LYS A 7 -19.08 10.57 -26.61
N VAL A 8 -18.12 9.65 -26.67
CA VAL A 8 -17.73 8.76 -25.55
C VAL A 8 -16.22 8.91 -25.35
N TYR A 9 -15.79 8.89 -24.10
CA TYR A 9 -14.38 8.82 -23.74
C TYR A 9 -13.87 7.38 -23.89
N GLU A 10 -12.87 7.18 -24.76
CA GLU A 10 -12.21 5.89 -24.96
C GLU A 10 -10.76 5.93 -24.47
N PRO A 11 -10.47 5.44 -23.26
CA PRO A 11 -9.13 5.49 -22.66
C PRO A 11 -8.04 4.91 -23.58
N ARG A 12 -8.32 3.80 -24.27
CA ARG A 12 -7.36 3.12 -25.14
C ARG A 12 -6.86 3.99 -26.30
N GLU A 13 -7.69 4.90 -26.80
CA GLU A 13 -7.33 5.81 -27.89
C GLU A 13 -6.56 7.04 -27.38
N VAL A 14 -6.72 7.39 -26.10
CA VAL A 14 -6.17 8.60 -25.50
C VAL A 14 -4.86 8.34 -24.74
N GLU A 15 -4.83 7.36 -23.86
CA GLU A 15 -3.77 7.16 -22.87
C GLU A 15 -2.38 6.99 -23.52
N GLY A 16 -2.26 6.11 -24.50
CA GLY A 16 -0.97 5.86 -25.18
C GLY A 16 -0.44 7.11 -25.88
N ARG A 17 -1.32 7.84 -26.60
CA ARG A 17 -0.97 9.05 -27.34
C ARG A 17 -0.58 10.20 -26.42
N VAL A 18 -1.30 10.39 -25.32
CA VAL A 18 -1.03 11.44 -24.35
C VAL A 18 0.30 11.15 -23.61
N TYR A 19 0.52 9.89 -23.23
CA TYR A 19 1.78 9.50 -22.57
C TYR A 19 3.00 9.74 -23.48
N GLU A 20 2.91 9.31 -24.76
CA GLU A 20 3.97 9.51 -25.74
C GLU A 20 4.23 11.01 -25.99
N MET A 21 3.18 11.83 -26.00
CA MET A 21 3.30 13.28 -26.12
C MET A 21 4.10 13.88 -24.94
N TRP A 22 3.80 13.52 -23.71
CA TRP A 22 4.53 13.98 -22.55
C TRP A 22 6.00 13.55 -22.54
N GLU A 23 6.24 12.26 -22.83
CA GLU A 23 7.60 11.69 -22.84
C GLU A 23 8.49 12.33 -23.90
N LYS A 24 8.00 12.46 -25.14
CA LYS A 24 8.72 13.09 -26.25
C LYS A 24 9.09 14.56 -26.02
N ASN A 25 8.29 15.26 -25.22
CA ASN A 25 8.49 16.67 -24.94
C ASN A 25 9.18 16.93 -23.58
N GLY A 26 9.74 15.88 -22.96
CA GLY A 26 10.55 16.02 -21.74
C GLY A 26 9.76 16.48 -20.50
N CYS A 27 8.42 16.29 -20.49
CA CYS A 27 7.57 16.77 -19.40
C CYS A 27 7.89 16.12 -18.03
N PHE A 28 8.57 14.98 -18.03
CA PHE A 28 8.93 14.22 -16.84
C PHE A 28 10.33 14.51 -16.31
N GLU A 29 11.16 15.19 -17.11
CA GLU A 29 12.57 15.41 -16.78
C GLU A 29 12.73 16.36 -15.58
N GLY A 30 13.56 15.94 -14.62
CA GLY A 30 13.96 16.78 -13.50
C GLY A 30 15.10 17.73 -13.89
N HIS A 31 14.81 19.00 -13.93
CA HIS A 31 15.82 20.02 -14.24
C HIS A 31 16.35 20.68 -12.98
N ARG A 32 17.68 20.81 -12.87
CA ARG A 32 18.32 21.61 -11.82
C ARG A 32 18.10 23.08 -12.12
N ASP A 33 17.42 23.76 -11.22
CA ASP A 33 17.11 25.18 -11.32
C ASP A 33 17.41 25.83 -9.95
N PRO A 34 18.43 26.69 -9.86
CA PRO A 34 18.84 27.30 -8.59
C PRO A 34 17.76 28.19 -7.97
N ASP A 35 16.81 28.67 -8.77
CA ASP A 35 15.69 29.50 -8.30
C ASP A 35 14.50 28.67 -7.79
N LYS A 36 14.55 27.36 -7.97
CA LYS A 36 13.48 26.45 -7.52
C LYS A 36 13.96 25.55 -6.39
N ARG A 37 13.05 25.26 -5.47
CA ARG A 37 13.26 24.22 -4.48
C ARG A 37 13.14 22.85 -5.13
N PRO A 38 14.10 21.92 -4.92
CA PRO A 38 13.95 20.54 -5.37
C PRO A 38 12.83 19.82 -4.63
N PHE A 39 12.20 18.85 -5.29
CA PHE A 39 11.36 17.84 -4.67
C PHE A 39 11.65 16.49 -5.35
N THR A 40 12.22 15.57 -4.59
CA THR A 40 12.76 14.32 -5.13
C THR A 40 12.11 13.11 -4.49
N ILE A 41 11.66 12.19 -5.32
CA ILE A 41 11.29 10.83 -4.94
C ILE A 41 12.20 9.85 -5.70
N VAL A 42 12.76 8.88 -5.00
CA VAL A 42 13.34 7.69 -5.62
C VAL A 42 12.33 6.56 -5.51
N MET A 43 11.98 5.97 -6.65
CA MET A 43 10.99 4.90 -6.69
C MET A 43 11.52 3.67 -5.96
N PRO A 44 10.71 2.99 -5.11
CA PRO A 44 11.01 1.64 -4.67
C PRO A 44 11.24 0.75 -5.91
N PRO A 45 12.47 0.28 -6.16
CA PRO A 45 12.77 -0.39 -7.42
C PRO A 45 12.11 -1.77 -7.45
N PRO A 46 11.14 -2.03 -8.34
CA PRO A 46 10.51 -3.34 -8.43
C PRO A 46 11.53 -4.45 -8.73
N ASN A 47 11.34 -5.59 -8.06
CA ASN A 47 12.12 -6.79 -8.27
C ASN A 47 11.88 -7.38 -9.67
N VAL A 48 12.94 -7.70 -10.41
CA VAL A 48 12.84 -8.31 -11.77
C VAL A 48 12.41 -9.79 -11.73
N THR A 49 11.58 -10.16 -10.78
CA THR A 49 11.06 -11.53 -10.59
C THR A 49 9.85 -11.87 -11.45
N GLY A 50 9.26 -10.87 -12.09
CA GLY A 50 8.07 -11.01 -12.93
C GLY A 50 7.36 -9.68 -13.14
N GLN A 51 6.14 -9.72 -13.68
CA GLN A 51 5.31 -8.53 -13.88
C GLN A 51 4.79 -7.94 -12.56
N LEU A 52 4.45 -6.64 -12.60
CA LEU A 52 3.86 -5.91 -11.48
C LEU A 52 2.49 -6.47 -11.09
N HIS A 53 2.12 -6.27 -9.83
CA HIS A 53 0.81 -6.59 -9.27
C HIS A 53 0.13 -5.33 -8.71
N MET A 54 -1.11 -5.46 -8.21
CA MET A 54 -1.93 -4.33 -7.76
C MET A 54 -1.28 -3.48 -6.65
N GLY A 55 -0.48 -4.09 -5.77
CA GLY A 55 0.29 -3.35 -4.75
C GLY A 55 1.31 -2.38 -5.36
N HIS A 56 2.01 -2.79 -6.41
CA HIS A 56 2.93 -1.90 -7.16
C HIS A 56 2.16 -0.78 -7.89
N ALA A 57 0.96 -1.07 -8.41
CA ALA A 57 0.13 -0.05 -9.05
C ALA A 57 -0.29 1.04 -8.05
N MET A 58 -0.62 0.64 -6.81
CA MET A 58 -0.94 1.59 -5.74
C MET A 58 0.30 2.42 -5.37
N ASP A 59 1.44 1.78 -5.09
CA ASP A 59 2.69 2.44 -4.74
C ASP A 59 3.12 3.46 -5.81
N CYS A 60 3.10 3.05 -7.09
CA CYS A 60 3.39 3.91 -8.24
C CYS A 60 2.41 5.10 -8.34
N THR A 61 1.11 4.86 -8.11
CA THR A 61 0.08 5.90 -8.18
C THR A 61 0.26 6.96 -7.09
N LEU A 62 0.55 6.55 -5.84
CA LEU A 62 0.81 7.47 -4.73
C LEU A 62 1.98 8.41 -5.03
N GLN A 63 3.08 7.86 -5.54
CA GLN A 63 4.27 8.64 -5.90
C GLN A 63 3.99 9.61 -7.05
N ASP A 64 3.31 9.15 -8.11
CA ASP A 64 2.98 9.98 -9.26
C ASP A 64 2.08 11.16 -8.91
N ILE A 65 1.11 10.95 -8.01
CA ILE A 65 0.25 12.03 -7.50
C ILE A 65 1.08 13.11 -6.82
N LEU A 66 2.00 12.72 -5.94
CA LEU A 66 2.86 13.67 -5.23
C LEU A 66 3.80 14.43 -6.17
N ILE A 67 4.41 13.74 -7.13
CA ILE A 67 5.31 14.37 -8.11
C ILE A 67 4.56 15.35 -9.00
N ARG A 68 3.38 14.99 -9.51
CA ARG A 68 2.56 15.89 -10.33
C ARG A 68 2.12 17.11 -9.54
N PHE A 69 1.65 16.91 -8.31
CA PHE A 69 1.27 18.00 -7.41
C PHE A 69 2.43 18.98 -7.17
N LYS A 70 3.61 18.48 -6.79
CA LYS A 70 4.78 19.33 -6.51
C LYS A 70 5.32 20.01 -7.77
N ARG A 71 5.29 19.34 -8.93
CA ARG A 71 5.62 19.96 -10.22
C ARG A 71 4.70 21.14 -10.52
N MET A 72 3.40 20.99 -10.32
CA MET A 72 2.41 22.07 -10.51
C MET A 72 2.55 23.21 -9.46
N GLN A 73 3.09 22.91 -8.27
CA GLN A 73 3.47 23.94 -7.29
C GLN A 73 4.75 24.69 -7.64
N GLY A 74 5.43 24.34 -8.72
CA GLY A 74 6.62 25.03 -9.21
C GLY A 74 7.95 24.50 -8.66
N TYR A 75 7.96 23.36 -7.96
CA TYR A 75 9.20 22.70 -7.54
C TYR A 75 9.99 22.16 -8.74
N ALA A 76 11.31 22.05 -8.58
CA ALA A 76 12.14 21.23 -9.44
C ALA A 76 11.91 19.76 -9.06
N ALA A 77 10.85 19.17 -9.61
CA ALA A 77 10.39 17.83 -9.25
C ALA A 77 11.16 16.76 -10.03
N LEU A 78 11.75 15.80 -9.30
CA LEU A 78 12.45 14.65 -9.87
C LEU A 78 11.88 13.34 -9.30
N TRP A 79 11.46 12.44 -10.15
CA TRP A 79 11.10 11.07 -9.78
C TRP A 79 12.01 10.09 -10.51
N VAL A 80 12.94 9.48 -9.75
CA VAL A 80 13.94 8.54 -10.29
C VAL A 80 13.36 7.13 -10.34
N PRO A 81 13.18 6.53 -11.53
CA PRO A 81 12.73 5.15 -11.67
C PRO A 81 13.89 4.16 -11.63
N GLY A 82 13.57 2.90 -11.41
CA GLY A 82 14.56 1.83 -11.53
C GLY A 82 14.00 0.45 -11.21
N THR A 83 14.90 -0.55 -11.22
CA THR A 83 14.58 -1.94 -10.90
C THR A 83 15.64 -2.56 -10.01
N ASP A 84 15.25 -3.53 -9.20
CA ASP A 84 16.14 -4.27 -8.31
C ASP A 84 16.46 -5.67 -8.88
N HIS A 85 17.73 -6.08 -8.77
CA HIS A 85 18.18 -7.39 -9.20
C HIS A 85 17.61 -8.53 -8.33
N ALA A 86 17.22 -8.25 -7.08
CA ALA A 86 16.53 -9.16 -6.17
C ALA A 86 17.18 -10.54 -6.05
N GLY A 87 18.44 -10.59 -5.62
CA GLY A 87 19.32 -11.73 -5.58
C GLY A 87 18.68 -13.12 -5.48
N ILE A 88 18.25 -13.53 -4.27
CA ILE A 88 17.62 -14.84 -4.03
C ILE A 88 16.37 -15.04 -4.90
N ALA A 89 15.51 -14.03 -4.94
CA ALA A 89 14.20 -14.17 -5.58
C ALA A 89 14.29 -14.37 -7.09
N THR A 90 15.17 -13.62 -7.75
CA THR A 90 15.36 -13.72 -9.21
C THR A 90 16.09 -15.02 -9.55
N GLN A 91 17.13 -15.39 -8.78
CA GLN A 91 17.84 -16.64 -9.02
C GLN A 91 16.91 -17.87 -8.93
N ILE A 92 16.09 -17.95 -7.88
CA ILE A 92 15.12 -19.07 -7.73
C ILE A 92 14.15 -19.13 -8.91
N LYS A 93 13.66 -17.97 -9.39
CA LYS A 93 12.74 -17.95 -10.55
C LYS A 93 13.39 -18.46 -11.82
N VAL A 94 14.63 -18.11 -12.07
CA VAL A 94 15.39 -18.62 -13.23
C VAL A 94 15.70 -20.11 -13.09
N GLU A 95 16.06 -20.58 -11.88
CA GLU A 95 16.26 -22.00 -11.61
C GLU A 95 14.98 -22.82 -11.79
N GLU A 96 13.82 -22.30 -11.32
CA GLU A 96 12.51 -22.94 -11.54
C GLU A 96 12.18 -23.04 -13.03
N GLU A 97 12.42 -21.99 -13.81
CA GLU A 97 12.18 -21.95 -15.25
C GLU A 97 13.11 -22.93 -15.98
N LEU A 98 14.41 -22.93 -15.65
CA LEU A 98 15.40 -23.85 -16.21
C LEU A 98 15.03 -25.32 -15.95
N ARG A 99 14.57 -25.62 -14.73
CA ARG A 99 14.14 -26.97 -14.38
C ARG A 99 12.89 -27.41 -15.14
N LYS A 100 11.94 -26.47 -15.32
CA LYS A 100 10.69 -26.75 -16.04
C LYS A 100 10.88 -26.91 -17.53
N SER A 101 11.71 -26.05 -18.13
CA SER A 101 11.88 -26.01 -19.59
C SER A 101 12.92 -27.01 -20.13
N GLU A 102 14.01 -27.24 -19.39
CA GLU A 102 15.16 -28.01 -19.85
C GLU A 102 15.51 -29.22 -18.94
N GLY A 103 14.92 -29.29 -17.75
CA GLY A 103 15.23 -30.36 -16.77
C GLY A 103 16.61 -30.19 -16.11
N LEU A 104 17.25 -29.03 -16.27
CA LEU A 104 18.60 -28.74 -15.79
C LEU A 104 18.59 -27.94 -14.49
N THR A 105 19.71 -27.99 -13.78
CA THR A 105 20.05 -27.16 -12.63
C THR A 105 21.14 -26.15 -13.00
N ARG A 106 21.36 -25.14 -12.15
CA ARG A 106 22.46 -24.17 -12.35
C ARG A 106 23.83 -24.86 -12.39
N TYR A 107 23.99 -25.93 -11.65
CA TYR A 107 25.24 -26.68 -11.57
C TYR A 107 25.57 -27.41 -12.88
N ASP A 108 24.56 -27.84 -13.64
CA ASP A 108 24.73 -28.46 -14.95
C ASP A 108 25.20 -27.46 -16.02
N LEU A 109 24.78 -26.19 -15.89
CA LEU A 109 25.21 -25.10 -16.80
C LEU A 109 26.58 -24.52 -16.43
N GLY A 110 26.93 -24.47 -15.15
CA GLY A 110 28.01 -23.67 -14.62
C GLY A 110 27.65 -22.17 -14.48
N ARG A 111 28.48 -21.44 -13.67
CA ARG A 111 28.19 -20.07 -13.25
C ARG A 111 27.97 -19.09 -14.41
N GLU A 112 28.86 -19.09 -15.39
CA GLU A 112 28.82 -18.13 -16.51
C GLU A 112 27.54 -18.25 -17.33
N LYS A 113 27.24 -19.47 -17.81
CA LYS A 113 26.03 -19.72 -18.62
C LYS A 113 24.75 -19.52 -17.85
N PHE A 114 24.76 -19.82 -16.55
CA PHE A 114 23.60 -19.53 -15.70
C PHE A 114 23.37 -18.03 -15.55
N LEU A 115 24.42 -17.23 -15.35
CA LEU A 115 24.31 -15.77 -15.26
C LEU A 115 23.81 -15.16 -16.56
N GLU A 116 24.21 -15.68 -17.75
CA GLU A 116 23.64 -15.26 -19.02
C GLU A 116 22.12 -15.41 -19.03
N ARG A 117 21.59 -16.56 -18.57
CA ARG A 117 20.15 -16.79 -18.46
C ARG A 117 19.46 -15.79 -17.50
N VAL A 118 20.11 -15.43 -16.41
CA VAL A 118 19.56 -14.44 -15.44
C VAL A 118 19.56 -13.05 -16.05
N TRP A 119 20.59 -12.68 -16.84
CA TRP A 119 20.60 -11.41 -17.56
C TRP A 119 19.48 -11.32 -18.62
N ASP A 120 19.25 -12.39 -19.39
CA ASP A 120 18.14 -12.47 -20.35
C ASP A 120 16.78 -12.32 -19.64
N TRP A 121 16.62 -12.99 -18.49
CA TRP A 121 15.45 -12.85 -17.64
C TRP A 121 15.24 -11.38 -17.19
N LYS A 122 16.31 -10.75 -16.69
CA LYS A 122 16.31 -9.34 -16.26
C LYS A 122 15.88 -8.42 -17.41
N HIS A 123 16.41 -8.58 -18.60
CA HIS A 123 16.04 -7.76 -19.74
C HIS A 123 14.56 -7.93 -20.12
N LYS A 124 14.08 -9.15 -20.16
CA LYS A 124 12.68 -9.45 -20.47
C LYS A 124 11.72 -8.81 -19.46
N PHE A 125 11.91 -9.06 -18.16
CA PHE A 125 10.97 -8.58 -17.13
C PHE A 125 11.20 -7.13 -16.74
N GLY A 126 12.43 -6.63 -16.78
CA GLY A 126 12.71 -5.21 -16.55
C GLY A 126 12.01 -4.31 -17.58
N ASN A 127 12.08 -4.67 -18.86
CA ASN A 127 11.36 -3.94 -19.92
C ASN A 127 9.84 -4.00 -19.71
N ARG A 128 9.32 -5.18 -19.34
CA ARG A 128 7.88 -5.35 -19.05
C ARG A 128 7.41 -4.48 -17.89
N ILE A 129 8.20 -4.35 -16.82
CA ILE A 129 7.91 -3.49 -15.67
C ILE A 129 7.81 -2.03 -16.13
N VAL A 130 8.75 -1.54 -16.92
CA VAL A 130 8.73 -0.17 -17.46
C VAL A 130 7.47 0.08 -18.31
N GLU A 131 7.11 -0.86 -19.19
CA GLU A 131 5.87 -0.78 -19.97
C GLU A 131 4.63 -0.68 -19.09
N GLN A 132 4.58 -1.48 -18.00
CA GLN A 132 3.47 -1.45 -17.06
C GLN A 132 3.38 -0.12 -16.32
N GLN A 133 4.50 0.44 -15.88
CA GLN A 133 4.54 1.75 -15.22
C GLN A 133 4.11 2.88 -16.16
N LYS A 134 4.59 2.87 -17.42
CA LYS A 134 4.15 3.82 -18.45
C LYS A 134 2.65 3.74 -18.71
N LYS A 135 2.10 2.53 -18.78
CA LYS A 135 0.66 2.30 -18.97
C LYS A 135 -0.18 2.84 -17.81
N LEU A 136 0.34 2.79 -16.59
CA LEU A 136 -0.29 3.40 -15.40
C LEU A 136 -0.15 4.93 -15.35
N GLY A 137 0.58 5.54 -16.27
CA GLY A 137 0.78 6.98 -16.35
C GLY A 137 1.90 7.53 -15.47
N ALA A 138 2.86 6.70 -15.06
CA ALA A 138 3.98 7.13 -14.22
C ALA A 138 4.82 8.22 -14.90
N SER A 139 4.90 9.40 -14.26
CA SER A 139 5.65 10.56 -14.77
C SER A 139 7.09 10.59 -14.27
N CYS A 140 7.77 9.43 -14.42
CA CYS A 140 9.17 9.24 -14.04
C CYS A 140 10.12 9.91 -15.04
N ASP A 141 11.26 10.36 -14.57
CA ASP A 141 12.38 10.74 -15.44
C ASP A 141 13.10 9.49 -15.97
N TRP A 142 12.64 8.98 -17.11
CA TRP A 142 13.16 7.75 -17.72
C TRP A 142 14.61 7.88 -18.17
N SER A 143 15.11 9.09 -18.38
CA SER A 143 16.51 9.34 -18.74
C SER A 143 17.46 9.01 -17.58
N ARG A 144 16.97 9.02 -16.36
CA ARG A 144 17.66 8.67 -15.12
C ARG A 144 17.30 7.27 -14.58
N ALA A 145 16.72 6.39 -15.42
CA ALA A 145 16.39 5.03 -15.00
C ALA A 145 17.65 4.25 -14.56
N ARG A 146 17.57 3.59 -13.40
CA ARG A 146 18.69 2.88 -12.77
C ARG A 146 18.36 1.39 -12.53
N PHE A 147 19.40 0.61 -12.43
CA PHE A 147 19.34 -0.80 -12.04
C PHE A 147 20.35 -1.05 -10.93
N THR A 148 19.96 -1.75 -9.87
CA THR A 148 20.83 -1.95 -8.68
C THR A 148 22.17 -2.61 -8.98
N MET A 149 22.36 -3.24 -10.15
CA MET A 149 23.64 -3.79 -10.62
C MET A 149 24.23 -3.06 -11.83
N ASP A 150 23.78 -1.83 -12.13
CA ASP A 150 24.49 -1.01 -13.12
C ASP A 150 25.88 -0.63 -12.62
N GLU A 151 26.74 -0.14 -13.52
CA GLU A 151 28.14 0.16 -13.20
C GLU A 151 28.28 1.17 -12.05
N GLY A 152 27.53 2.27 -12.09
CA GLY A 152 27.60 3.32 -11.06
C GLY A 152 27.18 2.81 -9.69
N LEU A 153 26.07 2.06 -9.61
CA LEU A 153 25.60 1.49 -8.36
C LEU A 153 26.52 0.36 -7.86
N SER A 154 27.09 -0.43 -8.75
CA SER A 154 28.09 -1.45 -8.39
C SER A 154 29.35 -0.84 -7.81
N ASN A 155 29.81 0.29 -8.33
CA ASN A 155 30.93 1.04 -7.77
C ASN A 155 30.61 1.58 -6.37
N ALA A 156 29.40 2.10 -6.16
CA ALA A 156 28.95 2.56 -4.85
C ALA A 156 28.92 1.39 -3.83
N VAL A 157 28.45 0.21 -4.23
CA VAL A 157 28.43 -0.99 -3.39
C VAL A 157 29.86 -1.38 -2.96
N ARG A 158 30.80 -1.43 -3.90
CA ARG A 158 32.22 -1.73 -3.60
C ARG A 158 32.81 -0.69 -2.65
N HIS A 159 32.59 0.59 -2.92
CA HIS A 159 33.06 1.70 -2.06
C HIS A 159 32.54 1.57 -0.62
N VAL A 160 31.25 1.31 -0.44
CA VAL A 160 30.63 1.12 0.88
C VAL A 160 31.22 -0.09 1.60
N PHE A 161 31.35 -1.22 0.92
CA PHE A 161 31.91 -2.43 1.53
C PHE A 161 33.35 -2.17 2.01
N VAL A 162 34.21 -1.62 1.17
CA VAL A 162 35.61 -1.32 1.51
C VAL A 162 35.71 -0.30 2.64
N SER A 163 34.88 0.75 2.60
CA SER A 163 34.83 1.79 3.64
C SER A 163 34.45 1.21 5.00
N LEU A 164 33.37 0.40 5.07
CA LEU A 164 32.94 -0.24 6.32
C LEU A 164 33.95 -1.27 6.82
N TYR A 165 34.59 -2.01 5.91
CA TYR A 165 35.67 -2.95 6.27
C TYR A 165 36.85 -2.24 6.90
N ASN A 166 37.35 -1.15 6.30
CA ASN A 166 38.46 -0.35 6.81
C ASN A 166 38.14 0.30 8.17
N LYS A 167 36.88 0.63 8.43
CA LYS A 167 36.40 1.11 9.75
C LYS A 167 36.23 -0.02 10.77
N GLY A 168 36.43 -1.30 10.39
CA GLY A 168 36.23 -2.46 11.24
C GLY A 168 34.74 -2.76 11.55
N LEU A 169 33.82 -2.21 10.75
CA LEU A 169 32.38 -2.43 10.84
C LEU A 169 31.93 -3.65 10.03
N ILE A 170 32.67 -4.04 8.98
CA ILE A 170 32.49 -5.33 8.30
C ILE A 170 33.57 -6.31 8.75
N TYR A 171 33.19 -7.54 9.04
CA TYR A 171 34.10 -8.61 9.44
C TYR A 171 33.62 -9.96 8.94
N LYS A 172 34.55 -10.93 8.75
CA LYS A 172 34.24 -12.34 8.50
C LYS A 172 34.38 -13.13 9.80
N GLY A 173 33.36 -13.92 10.15
CA GLY A 173 33.39 -14.70 11.40
C GLY A 173 32.46 -15.91 11.33
N SER A 174 32.82 -16.94 12.16
CA SER A 174 31.96 -18.11 12.33
C SER A 174 30.95 -17.84 13.44
N ARG A 175 29.67 -17.84 13.07
CA ARG A 175 28.53 -17.62 13.97
C ARG A 175 27.39 -18.59 13.62
N ILE A 176 26.47 -18.77 14.53
CA ILE A 176 25.20 -19.43 14.21
C ILE A 176 24.37 -18.49 13.32
N ILE A 177 23.86 -19.01 12.23
CA ILE A 177 23.06 -18.27 11.25
C ILE A 177 21.80 -19.03 10.89
N ASN A 178 20.79 -18.32 10.39
CA ASN A 178 19.64 -18.94 9.77
C ASN A 178 20.01 -19.40 8.35
N TRP A 179 19.84 -20.68 8.07
CA TRP A 179 20.18 -21.30 6.79
C TRP A 179 18.93 -21.88 6.13
N CYS A 180 18.72 -21.62 4.85
CA CYS A 180 17.65 -22.26 4.08
C CYS A 180 18.22 -23.45 3.29
N PRO A 181 17.90 -24.72 3.64
CA PRO A 181 18.45 -25.89 2.95
C PRO A 181 17.88 -26.09 1.54
N HIS A 182 16.76 -25.45 1.20
CA HIS A 182 16.20 -25.47 -0.15
C HIS A 182 16.88 -24.44 -1.08
N CYS A 183 17.05 -23.22 -0.60
CA CYS A 183 17.74 -22.15 -1.36
C CYS A 183 19.27 -22.30 -1.29
N VAL A 184 19.77 -23.10 -0.36
CA VAL A 184 21.20 -23.36 -0.09
C VAL A 184 21.94 -22.04 0.15
N THR A 185 21.43 -21.23 1.06
CA THR A 185 22.00 -19.90 1.39
C THR A 185 21.64 -19.45 2.81
N ALA A 186 22.52 -18.60 3.36
CA ALA A 186 22.27 -17.87 4.59
C ALA A 186 21.11 -16.87 4.43
N LEU A 187 20.39 -16.65 5.52
CA LEU A 187 19.33 -15.65 5.65
C LEU A 187 19.65 -14.71 6.81
N SER A 188 19.28 -13.45 6.70
CA SER A 188 19.24 -12.53 7.84
C SER A 188 18.00 -12.80 8.71
N ASP A 189 17.98 -12.28 9.94
CA ASP A 189 16.86 -12.48 10.86
C ASP A 189 15.53 -11.94 10.29
N ALA A 190 15.58 -10.82 9.58
CA ALA A 190 14.41 -10.24 8.91
C ALA A 190 13.82 -11.13 7.79
N GLU A 191 14.59 -12.06 7.24
CA GLU A 191 14.18 -12.98 6.17
C GLU A 191 13.57 -14.29 6.68
N VAL A 192 13.38 -14.42 8.01
CA VAL A 192 12.78 -15.60 8.65
C VAL A 192 11.38 -15.24 9.16
N GLU A 193 10.39 -15.98 8.66
CA GLU A 193 9.00 -15.87 9.13
C GLU A 193 8.71 -16.99 10.13
N TYR A 194 8.18 -16.65 11.30
CA TYR A 194 7.83 -17.65 12.31
C TYR A 194 6.39 -18.10 12.15
N LYS A 195 6.20 -19.42 12.11
CA LYS A 195 4.87 -20.05 12.01
C LYS A 195 4.69 -21.04 13.15
N GLU A 196 3.55 -20.98 13.81
CA GLU A 196 3.16 -21.95 14.80
C GLU A 196 2.90 -23.31 14.11
N LYS A 197 3.59 -24.35 14.55
CA LYS A 197 3.47 -25.71 13.99
C LYS A 197 3.26 -26.72 15.10
N PRO A 198 2.37 -27.71 14.89
CA PRO A 198 2.28 -28.86 15.79
C PRO A 198 3.54 -29.70 15.67
N GLY A 199 4.03 -30.14 16.79
CA GLY A 199 5.23 -30.97 16.91
C GLY A 199 5.19 -31.80 18.18
N HIS A 200 6.33 -32.25 18.62
CA HIS A 200 6.49 -33.06 19.84
C HIS A 200 7.65 -32.57 20.68
N LEU A 201 7.60 -32.82 21.95
CA LEU A 201 8.71 -32.72 22.88
C LEU A 201 9.11 -34.11 23.31
N TRP A 202 10.30 -34.54 22.89
CA TRP A 202 10.86 -35.88 23.22
C TRP A 202 11.71 -35.77 24.45
N HIS A 203 11.39 -36.59 25.48
CA HIS A 203 12.13 -36.74 26.71
C HIS A 203 13.10 -37.90 26.59
N ILE A 204 14.40 -37.61 26.61
CA ILE A 204 15.46 -38.57 26.37
C ILE A 204 16.40 -38.61 27.58
N ARG A 205 16.68 -39.84 28.09
CA ARG A 205 17.61 -40.02 29.21
C ARG A 205 19.01 -40.26 28.71
N TYR A 206 19.98 -39.53 29.30
CA TYR A 206 21.41 -39.66 29.04
C TYR A 206 22.06 -40.32 30.27
N PRO A 207 22.71 -41.48 30.16
CA PRO A 207 23.38 -42.14 31.31
C PRO A 207 24.49 -41.23 31.86
N ILE A 208 24.59 -41.17 33.21
CA ILE A 208 25.68 -40.45 33.85
C ILE A 208 26.92 -41.38 33.81
N ALA A 209 28.04 -40.88 33.30
CA ALA A 209 29.25 -41.62 33.14
C ALA A 209 29.80 -42.13 34.51
N GLY A 210 30.02 -43.43 34.61
CA GLY A 210 30.53 -44.07 35.84
C GLY A 210 29.48 -44.31 36.95
N GLU A 211 28.20 -44.03 36.72
CA GLU A 211 27.09 -44.26 37.64
C GLU A 211 26.01 -45.13 37.01
N GLU A 212 26.12 -46.43 37.24
CA GLU A 212 25.19 -47.41 36.66
C GLU A 212 23.76 -47.17 37.12
N GLY A 213 22.81 -47.13 36.16
CA GLY A 213 21.38 -46.93 36.41
C GLY A 213 20.95 -45.47 36.68
N ARG A 214 21.89 -44.51 36.66
CA ARG A 214 21.58 -43.09 36.86
C ARG A 214 21.61 -42.33 35.54
N TYR A 215 20.61 -41.46 35.34
CA TYR A 215 20.38 -40.73 34.10
C TYR A 215 20.09 -39.25 34.38
N VAL A 216 20.45 -38.40 33.47
CA VAL A 216 19.86 -37.04 33.32
C VAL A 216 18.88 -37.08 32.12
N THR A 217 17.70 -36.51 32.30
CA THR A 217 16.67 -36.50 31.24
C THR A 217 16.60 -35.14 30.63
N VAL A 218 16.80 -35.05 29.32
CA VAL A 218 16.61 -33.81 28.52
C VAL A 218 15.31 -33.86 27.75
N ALA A 219 14.75 -32.69 27.44
CA ALA A 219 13.58 -32.59 26.59
C ALA A 219 13.94 -31.75 25.35
N THR A 220 13.59 -32.22 24.16
CA THR A 220 13.94 -31.56 22.88
C THR A 220 12.83 -31.65 21.86
N THR A 221 12.67 -30.60 21.05
CA THR A 221 11.82 -30.61 19.85
C THR A 221 12.56 -31.05 18.59
N ARG A 222 13.90 -31.28 18.68
CA ARG A 222 14.79 -31.58 17.55
C ARG A 222 15.73 -32.75 17.84
N PRO A 223 15.23 -34.01 17.91
CA PRO A 223 16.03 -35.17 18.17
C PRO A 223 17.16 -35.39 17.13
N GLU A 224 16.98 -34.96 15.89
CA GLU A 224 17.97 -35.14 14.82
C GLU A 224 19.28 -34.38 15.07
N THR A 225 19.27 -33.29 15.83
CA THR A 225 20.49 -32.54 16.14
C THR A 225 21.24 -33.10 17.35
N MET A 226 20.64 -34.02 18.13
CA MET A 226 21.27 -34.58 19.33
C MET A 226 22.60 -35.31 19.04
N LEU A 227 22.75 -35.83 17.82
CA LEU A 227 24.00 -36.49 17.42
C LEU A 227 25.25 -35.60 17.58
N GLY A 228 25.06 -34.27 17.57
CA GLY A 228 26.10 -33.25 17.76
C GLY A 228 26.08 -32.59 19.13
N ASP A 229 25.43 -33.18 20.14
CA ASP A 229 25.46 -32.65 21.48
C ASP A 229 26.85 -32.67 22.08
N THR A 230 27.26 -31.57 22.69
CA THR A 230 28.59 -31.41 23.29
C THR A 230 28.51 -31.04 24.76
N GLY A 231 27.30 -30.97 25.31
CA GLY A 231 27.07 -30.78 26.73
C GLY A 231 25.59 -30.92 27.10
N VAL A 232 25.32 -30.90 28.39
CA VAL A 232 24.02 -30.77 29.00
C VAL A 232 24.11 -29.62 29.98
N ALA A 233 23.15 -28.69 29.94
CA ALA A 233 23.09 -27.56 30.85
C ALA A 233 21.94 -27.69 31.86
N VAL A 234 22.16 -27.24 33.08
CA VAL A 234 21.19 -27.17 34.17
C VAL A 234 21.29 -25.81 34.85
N ASN A 235 20.23 -25.36 35.51
CA ASN A 235 20.29 -24.09 36.22
C ASN A 235 21.11 -24.25 37.52
N PRO A 236 22.05 -23.35 37.87
CA PRO A 236 22.87 -23.44 39.07
C PRO A 236 22.05 -23.41 40.36
N GLU A 237 20.84 -22.83 40.37
CA GLU A 237 19.96 -22.77 41.50
C GLU A 237 19.05 -24.01 41.62
N ASP A 238 19.01 -24.88 40.59
CA ASP A 238 18.17 -26.08 40.61
C ASP A 238 18.75 -27.16 41.52
N GLY A 239 18.14 -27.32 42.68
CA GLY A 239 18.54 -28.30 43.65
C GLY A 239 18.48 -29.75 43.16
N ARG A 240 17.72 -30.06 42.12
CA ARG A 240 17.57 -31.43 41.55
C ARG A 240 18.83 -31.93 40.90
N TYR A 241 19.66 -31.05 40.39
CA TYR A 241 20.84 -31.38 39.58
C TYR A 241 22.18 -30.96 40.18
N ARG A 242 22.19 -30.36 41.34
CA ARG A 242 23.37 -29.78 42.00
C ARG A 242 24.53 -30.79 42.13
N ASP A 243 24.23 -32.08 42.37
CA ASP A 243 25.20 -33.13 42.59
C ASP A 243 25.78 -33.74 41.28
N ILE A 244 25.21 -33.41 40.14
CA ILE A 244 25.69 -33.87 38.82
C ILE A 244 26.43 -32.79 38.03
N VAL A 245 26.38 -31.53 38.43
CA VAL A 245 27.17 -30.46 37.81
C VAL A 245 28.65 -30.78 37.87
N GLY A 246 29.35 -30.63 36.73
CA GLY A 246 30.78 -30.99 36.61
C GLY A 246 31.05 -32.45 36.32
N LYS A 247 30.06 -33.34 36.38
CA LYS A 247 30.17 -34.73 35.92
C LYS A 247 29.98 -34.79 34.40
N LYS A 248 30.09 -35.95 33.82
CA LYS A 248 29.83 -36.24 32.41
C LYS A 248 28.60 -37.15 32.28
N CYS A 249 27.93 -37.05 31.14
CA CYS A 249 26.93 -38.01 30.71
C CYS A 249 27.32 -38.61 29.37
N ILE A 250 26.75 -39.77 29.04
CA ILE A 250 27.01 -40.47 27.77
C ILE A 250 25.90 -40.11 26.81
N LEU A 251 26.27 -39.53 25.65
CA LEU A 251 25.38 -39.22 24.56
C LEU A 251 24.84 -40.51 23.93
N PRO A 252 23.52 -40.80 24.01
CA PRO A 252 22.94 -41.99 23.38
C PRO A 252 23.23 -42.08 21.88
N LEU A 253 23.29 -43.28 21.32
CA LEU A 253 23.55 -43.61 19.92
C LEU A 253 24.97 -43.27 19.43
N VAL A 254 25.62 -42.24 19.98
CA VAL A 254 26.98 -41.78 19.63
C VAL A 254 28.02 -42.36 20.58
N ASN A 255 27.62 -42.67 21.83
CA ASN A 255 28.50 -43.19 22.90
C ASN A 255 29.68 -42.27 23.26
N LYS A 256 29.51 -40.94 23.11
CA LYS A 256 30.49 -39.91 23.47
C LYS A 256 30.20 -39.40 24.88
N GLU A 257 31.25 -39.23 25.71
CA GLU A 257 31.12 -38.51 26.99
C GLU A 257 31.06 -37.02 26.75
N ILE A 258 30.02 -36.35 27.30
CA ILE A 258 29.80 -34.89 27.25
C ILE A 258 29.63 -34.33 28.67
N PRO A 259 30.11 -33.10 28.96
CA PRO A 259 30.02 -32.49 30.29
C PRO A 259 28.63 -32.04 30.65
N ILE A 260 28.30 -31.99 31.95
CA ILE A 260 27.14 -31.35 32.54
C ILE A 260 27.60 -30.04 33.13
N VAL A 261 27.08 -28.93 32.59
CA VAL A 261 27.45 -27.55 32.98
C VAL A 261 26.29 -26.83 33.67
N ALA A 262 26.62 -25.83 34.51
CA ALA A 262 25.62 -25.00 35.15
C ALA A 262 25.53 -23.62 34.46
N ASP A 263 24.36 -23.29 33.92
CA ASP A 263 24.14 -22.01 33.28
C ASP A 263 22.75 -21.43 33.62
N ALA A 264 22.70 -20.14 34.00
CA ALA A 264 21.48 -19.45 34.39
C ALA A 264 20.45 -19.28 33.24
N TYR A 265 20.86 -19.53 31.99
CA TYR A 265 19.97 -19.57 30.84
C TYR A 265 18.86 -20.63 30.98
N VAL A 266 19.14 -21.75 31.66
CA VAL A 266 18.18 -22.87 31.75
C VAL A 266 16.99 -22.51 32.63
N ASP A 267 15.79 -22.61 32.07
CA ASP A 267 14.54 -22.48 32.80
C ASP A 267 14.25 -23.77 33.58
N MET A 268 14.16 -23.64 34.91
CA MET A 268 13.96 -24.79 35.83
C MET A 268 12.56 -25.43 35.69
N GLU A 269 11.58 -24.70 35.17
CA GLU A 269 10.19 -25.12 35.07
C GLU A 269 9.82 -25.65 33.68
N PHE A 270 10.66 -25.35 32.67
CA PHE A 270 10.41 -25.82 31.31
C PHE A 270 10.97 -27.25 31.09
N GLY A 271 10.13 -28.14 30.57
CA GLY A 271 10.49 -29.50 30.26
C GLY A 271 10.98 -30.28 31.52
N THR A 272 12.25 -30.66 31.51
CA THR A 272 12.89 -31.34 32.66
C THR A 272 13.72 -30.41 33.55
N GLY A 273 13.90 -29.12 33.14
CA GLY A 273 14.90 -28.24 33.76
C GLY A 273 16.34 -28.60 33.36
N CYS A 274 16.50 -29.46 32.36
CA CYS A 274 17.77 -29.89 31.80
C CYS A 274 17.73 -29.75 30.27
N VAL A 275 18.70 -29.06 29.69
CA VAL A 275 18.74 -28.76 28.25
C VAL A 275 19.99 -29.39 27.64
N LYS A 276 19.79 -30.12 26.54
CA LYS A 276 20.92 -30.59 25.71
C LYS A 276 21.55 -29.39 25.00
N MET A 277 22.85 -29.39 24.82
CA MET A 277 23.59 -28.32 24.18
C MET A 277 24.17 -28.78 22.84
N THR A 278 23.64 -28.21 21.78
CA THR A 278 24.10 -28.40 20.40
C THR A 278 24.52 -27.05 19.80
N PRO A 279 25.69 -26.50 20.15
CA PRO A 279 26.12 -25.17 19.81
C PRO A 279 26.15 -24.86 18.30
N ALA A 280 26.22 -25.87 17.44
CA ALA A 280 26.24 -25.71 16.00
C ALA A 280 24.83 -25.60 15.36
N HIS A 281 23.73 -25.82 16.13
CA HIS A 281 22.37 -25.95 15.61
C HIS A 281 21.30 -25.20 16.42
N ASP A 282 21.69 -24.41 17.44
CA ASP A 282 20.79 -23.56 18.20
C ASP A 282 21.51 -22.29 18.65
N PRO A 283 20.91 -21.08 18.45
CA PRO A 283 21.54 -19.81 18.83
C PRO A 283 21.83 -19.69 20.33
N ASN A 284 20.91 -20.16 21.18
CA ASN A 284 21.09 -20.09 22.63
C ASN A 284 22.15 -21.09 23.10
N ASP A 285 22.15 -22.30 22.53
CA ASP A 285 23.18 -23.33 22.81
C ASP A 285 24.56 -22.85 22.38
N PHE A 286 24.65 -22.07 21.30
CA PHE A 286 25.89 -21.44 20.84
C PHE A 286 26.46 -20.49 21.88
N GLU A 287 25.64 -19.61 22.45
CA GLU A 287 26.06 -18.65 23.49
C GLU A 287 26.48 -19.35 24.78
N VAL A 288 25.74 -20.39 25.22
CA VAL A 288 26.11 -21.24 26.35
C VAL A 288 27.41 -21.95 26.02
N GLY A 289 27.55 -22.46 24.79
CA GLY A 289 28.76 -23.15 24.32
C GLY A 289 30.00 -22.25 24.41
N LEU A 290 29.92 -21.00 24.04
CA LEU A 290 31.01 -20.01 24.16
C LEU A 290 31.39 -19.77 25.63
N ARG A 291 30.42 -19.63 26.55
CA ARG A 291 30.67 -19.39 27.98
C ARG A 291 31.35 -20.58 28.65
N HIS A 292 31.00 -21.80 28.22
CA HIS A 292 31.48 -23.02 28.80
C HIS A 292 32.53 -23.74 27.95
N ASN A 293 33.00 -23.13 26.88
CA ASN A 293 33.98 -23.67 25.95
C ASN A 293 33.59 -25.07 25.42
N LEU A 294 32.31 -25.26 25.07
CA LEU A 294 31.80 -26.48 24.47
C LEU A 294 32.17 -26.53 22.98
N GLU A 295 32.45 -27.75 22.50
CA GLU A 295 32.72 -27.95 21.07
C GLU A 295 31.47 -27.68 20.22
N SER A 296 31.64 -27.09 19.02
CA SER A 296 30.57 -26.92 18.06
C SER A 296 30.64 -27.95 16.95
N ILE A 297 29.79 -28.96 17.00
CA ILE A 297 29.75 -30.06 16.03
C ILE A 297 28.56 -29.92 15.11
N ARG A 298 28.82 -29.73 13.82
CA ARG A 298 27.77 -29.61 12.80
C ARG A 298 27.28 -31.01 12.39
N VAL A 299 25.99 -31.26 12.52
CA VAL A 299 25.31 -32.54 12.21
C VAL A 299 24.67 -32.53 10.83
N LEU A 300 24.20 -31.38 10.40
CA LEU A 300 23.47 -31.19 9.12
C LEU A 300 24.36 -30.47 8.11
N ASP A 301 24.37 -30.94 6.86
CA ASP A 301 25.00 -30.27 5.74
C ASP A 301 24.16 -29.08 5.19
N ASP A 302 24.62 -28.45 4.11
CA ASP A 302 23.95 -27.30 3.50
C ASP A 302 22.60 -27.65 2.87
N ASN A 303 22.31 -28.91 2.62
CA ASN A 303 21.04 -29.40 2.09
C ASN A 303 20.08 -29.90 3.19
N GLY A 304 20.45 -29.75 4.46
CA GLY A 304 19.71 -30.26 5.61
C GLY A 304 19.74 -31.77 5.76
N LYS A 305 20.76 -32.42 5.26
CA LYS A 305 21.02 -33.87 5.42
C LYS A 305 22.06 -34.10 6.49
N VAL A 306 21.97 -35.26 7.19
CA VAL A 306 22.95 -35.63 8.17
C VAL A 306 24.31 -35.86 7.51
N VAL A 307 25.36 -35.21 8.03
CA VAL A 307 26.74 -35.34 7.52
C VAL A 307 27.30 -36.76 7.70
N GLU A 308 28.39 -37.08 7.00
CA GLU A 308 29.10 -38.35 7.14
C GLU A 308 29.64 -38.56 8.58
N GLY A 309 29.73 -39.79 9.00
CA GLY A 309 30.30 -40.18 10.31
C GLY A 309 29.24 -40.63 11.33
N TYR A 310 27.96 -40.59 11.00
CA TYR A 310 26.85 -41.00 11.89
C TYR A 310 26.19 -42.33 11.46
N GLY A 311 26.96 -43.20 10.84
CA GLY A 311 26.52 -44.55 10.47
C GLY A 311 25.33 -44.57 9.56
N ARG A 312 24.25 -45.27 9.95
CA ARG A 312 23.03 -45.35 9.14
C ARG A 312 22.26 -44.03 8.92
N TYR A 313 22.49 -43.01 9.75
CA TYR A 313 21.85 -41.74 9.64
C TYR A 313 22.53 -40.85 8.59
N SER A 314 23.79 -41.08 8.24
CA SER A 314 24.53 -40.29 7.26
C SER A 314 23.81 -40.20 5.92
N GLY A 315 23.68 -39.01 5.37
CA GLY A 315 22.98 -38.73 4.12
C GLY A 315 21.44 -38.69 4.19
N MET A 316 20.85 -39.05 5.33
CA MET A 316 19.38 -38.94 5.51
C MET A 316 18.94 -37.49 5.58
N ASP A 317 17.76 -37.21 5.01
CA ASP A 317 17.06 -35.93 5.27
C ASP A 317 16.79 -35.79 6.78
N ARG A 318 16.90 -34.58 7.29
CA ARG A 318 16.71 -34.23 8.71
C ARG A 318 15.43 -34.80 9.34
N TYR A 319 14.30 -34.83 8.62
CA TYR A 319 13.06 -35.39 9.14
C TYR A 319 12.99 -36.91 9.09
N GLU A 320 13.65 -37.51 8.10
CA GLU A 320 13.84 -38.99 8.05
C GLU A 320 14.79 -39.44 9.15
N ALA A 321 15.88 -38.72 9.35
CA ALA A 321 16.83 -38.97 10.44
C ALA A 321 16.13 -38.82 11.82
N ARG A 322 15.32 -37.80 12.02
CA ARG A 322 14.51 -37.62 13.24
C ARG A 322 13.69 -38.86 13.56
N LYS A 323 12.95 -39.39 12.58
CA LYS A 323 12.15 -40.60 12.76
C LYS A 323 12.99 -41.81 13.11
N ALA A 324 14.11 -42.02 12.42
CA ALA A 324 15.03 -43.14 12.65
C ALA A 324 15.67 -43.05 14.03
N ILE A 325 16.14 -41.87 14.45
CA ILE A 325 16.76 -41.65 15.76
C ILE A 325 15.75 -41.89 16.89
N VAL A 326 14.52 -41.38 16.75
CA VAL A 326 13.48 -41.62 17.78
C VAL A 326 13.14 -43.10 17.92
N ALA A 327 13.06 -43.86 16.82
CA ALA A 327 12.84 -45.31 16.86
C ALA A 327 13.97 -46.04 17.57
N ASP A 328 15.25 -45.72 17.29
CA ASP A 328 16.40 -46.32 17.94
C ASP A 328 16.50 -45.97 19.43
N LEU A 329 16.14 -44.76 19.82
CA LEU A 329 16.09 -44.34 21.22
C LEU A 329 14.99 -45.10 21.99
N GLU A 330 13.88 -45.39 21.34
CA GLU A 330 12.80 -46.22 21.91
C GLU A 330 13.23 -47.66 22.06
N GLU A 331 13.83 -48.28 21.01
CA GLU A 331 14.31 -49.63 21.01
C GLU A 331 15.41 -49.86 22.08
N GLN A 332 16.33 -48.91 22.22
CA GLN A 332 17.41 -48.96 23.22
C GLN A 332 16.97 -48.51 24.61
N GLY A 333 15.73 -48.11 24.79
CA GLY A 333 15.13 -47.71 26.06
C GLY A 333 15.61 -46.33 26.56
N TYR A 334 16.15 -45.46 25.74
CA TYR A 334 16.52 -44.09 26.07
C TYR A 334 15.35 -43.10 25.97
N LEU A 335 14.33 -43.39 25.17
CA LEU A 335 13.12 -42.54 25.06
C LEU A 335 12.23 -42.79 26.28
N VAL A 336 11.96 -41.72 27.06
CA VAL A 336 11.17 -41.78 28.30
C VAL A 336 9.71 -41.44 28.04
N LYS A 337 9.46 -40.40 27.25
CA LYS A 337 8.12 -39.85 27.02
C LYS A 337 8.11 -39.03 25.75
N VAL A 338 6.96 -38.94 25.09
CA VAL A 338 6.68 -38.06 23.98
C VAL A 338 5.45 -37.24 24.34
N GLU A 339 5.54 -35.90 24.30
CA GLU A 339 4.43 -34.96 24.54
C GLU A 339 4.10 -34.23 23.26
N GLU A 340 2.81 -34.00 23.01
CA GLU A 340 2.40 -33.05 21.97
C GLU A 340 2.82 -31.63 22.37
N HIS A 341 3.48 -30.93 21.47
CA HIS A 341 4.00 -29.58 21.73
C HIS A 341 3.90 -28.73 20.48
N THR A 342 3.22 -27.59 20.61
CA THR A 342 3.14 -26.60 19.52
C THR A 342 4.21 -25.54 19.75
N HIS A 343 4.99 -25.22 18.74
CA HIS A 343 6.08 -24.26 18.84
C HIS A 343 6.24 -23.45 17.55
N ASN A 344 6.86 -22.30 17.66
CA ASN A 344 7.16 -21.44 16.53
C ASN A 344 8.37 -21.98 15.75
N VAL A 345 8.19 -22.26 14.46
CA VAL A 345 9.24 -22.70 13.55
C VAL A 345 9.55 -21.58 12.56
N GLY A 346 10.82 -21.19 12.45
CA GLY A 346 11.29 -20.25 11.46
C GLY A 346 11.20 -20.85 10.06
N THR A 347 10.66 -20.10 9.10
CA THR A 347 10.55 -20.49 7.69
C THR A 347 11.19 -19.44 6.80
N CYS A 348 11.78 -19.86 5.70
CA CYS A 348 12.34 -18.96 4.69
C CYS A 348 11.22 -18.15 4.05
N TYR A 349 11.30 -16.83 4.09
CA TYR A 349 10.31 -15.91 3.53
C TYR A 349 10.06 -16.08 2.02
N ARG A 350 10.98 -16.73 1.29
CA ARG A 350 10.90 -16.95 -0.17
C ARG A 350 10.31 -18.29 -0.58
N CYS A 351 10.79 -19.37 0.01
CA CYS A 351 10.36 -20.72 -0.39
C CYS A 351 9.46 -21.42 0.65
N GLY A 352 9.30 -20.83 1.85
CA GLY A 352 8.48 -21.41 2.93
C GLY A 352 9.08 -22.65 3.60
N THR A 353 10.31 -23.05 3.23
CA THR A 353 11.01 -24.19 3.85
C THR A 353 11.46 -23.83 5.27
N ASP A 354 11.38 -24.76 6.20
CA ASP A 354 11.86 -24.57 7.57
C ASP A 354 13.37 -24.32 7.56
N VAL A 355 13.78 -23.22 8.20
CA VAL A 355 15.20 -22.84 8.29
C VAL A 355 15.93 -23.71 9.30
N GLU A 356 17.23 -23.90 9.06
CA GLU A 356 18.15 -24.60 9.95
C GLU A 356 19.13 -23.59 10.56
N PRO A 357 19.12 -23.39 11.89
CA PRO A 357 20.24 -22.73 12.55
C PRO A 357 21.48 -23.58 12.37
N ILE A 358 22.53 -23.04 11.75
CA ILE A 358 23.82 -23.72 11.58
C ILE A 358 24.98 -22.77 11.83
N ILE A 359 26.10 -23.34 12.35
CA ILE A 359 27.33 -22.57 12.43
C ILE A 359 27.96 -22.44 11.04
N SER A 360 28.29 -21.24 10.62
CA SER A 360 28.91 -20.98 9.33
C SER A 360 29.81 -19.74 9.37
N ALA A 361 30.88 -19.74 8.59
CA ALA A 361 31.73 -18.56 8.38
C ALA A 361 31.07 -17.63 7.35
N GLN A 362 30.65 -16.49 7.80
CA GLN A 362 29.92 -15.52 6.99
C GLN A 362 30.48 -14.12 7.17
N TRP A 363 30.06 -13.17 6.31
CA TRP A 363 30.35 -11.76 6.42
C TRP A 363 29.24 -11.04 7.16
N PHE A 364 29.61 -10.17 8.11
CA PHE A 364 28.68 -9.44 8.98
C PHE A 364 28.99 -7.96 8.99
N VAL A 365 27.93 -7.13 9.18
CA VAL A 365 28.02 -5.73 9.54
C VAL A 365 27.70 -5.56 11.01
N LYS A 366 28.58 -4.87 11.76
CA LYS A 366 28.31 -4.47 13.16
C LYS A 366 27.25 -3.38 13.17
N MET A 367 26.09 -3.69 13.69
CA MET A 367 24.93 -2.81 13.61
C MET A 367 24.84 -1.76 14.72
N GLU A 368 25.34 -2.02 15.92
CA GLU A 368 25.20 -1.12 17.06
C GLU A 368 25.64 0.33 16.79
N PRO A 369 26.83 0.60 16.23
CA PRO A 369 27.25 1.96 15.93
C PRO A 369 26.36 2.66 14.88
N LEU A 370 25.92 1.92 13.86
CA LEU A 370 25.06 2.41 12.78
C LEU A 370 23.63 2.70 13.26
N ALA A 371 23.10 1.84 14.14
CA ALA A 371 21.79 1.98 14.71
C ALA A 371 21.63 3.25 15.57
N ARG A 372 22.68 3.68 16.25
CA ARG A 372 22.65 4.84 17.14
C ARG A 372 22.27 6.11 16.40
N GLU A 373 22.91 6.38 15.27
CA GLU A 373 22.63 7.55 14.45
C GLU A 373 21.30 7.44 13.72
N ALA A 374 20.94 6.22 13.27
CA ALA A 374 19.65 5.95 12.64
C ALA A 374 18.45 6.18 13.60
N LEU A 375 18.62 5.86 14.89
CA LEU A 375 17.64 6.18 15.94
C LEU A 375 17.56 7.69 16.20
N ARG A 376 18.71 8.38 16.25
CA ARG A 376 18.77 9.82 16.49
C ARG A 376 17.95 10.61 15.47
N VAL A 377 18.17 10.39 14.18
CA VAL A 377 17.52 11.18 13.11
C VAL A 377 16.00 11.01 13.09
N VAL A 378 15.48 9.86 13.53
CA VAL A 378 14.04 9.62 13.66
C VAL A 378 13.48 10.26 14.94
N ASN A 379 14.16 10.09 16.07
CA ASN A 379 13.73 10.65 17.35
C ASN A 379 13.76 12.20 17.35
N ASP A 380 14.72 12.80 16.68
CA ASP A 380 14.85 14.26 16.51
C ASP A 380 13.88 14.82 15.45
N GLY A 381 13.18 13.95 14.70
CA GLY A 381 12.20 14.33 13.69
C GLY A 381 12.81 14.82 12.38
N GLU A 382 14.09 14.55 12.12
CA GLU A 382 14.71 14.78 10.80
C GLU A 382 14.12 13.84 9.73
N VAL A 383 13.76 12.61 10.15
CA VAL A 383 12.98 11.65 9.36
C VAL A 383 11.64 11.43 10.05
N LYS A 384 10.54 11.66 9.35
CA LYS A 384 9.17 11.50 9.86
C LYS A 384 8.44 10.35 9.16
N PHE A 385 7.71 9.56 9.92
CA PHE A 385 6.82 8.53 9.37
C PHE A 385 5.39 9.05 9.25
N VAL A 386 4.76 8.78 8.14
CA VAL A 386 3.32 9.04 7.92
C VAL A 386 2.64 7.71 7.57
N PRO A 387 1.73 7.22 8.43
CA PRO A 387 1.36 7.74 9.75
C PRO A 387 2.44 7.48 10.84
N ASP A 388 2.45 8.32 11.85
CA ASP A 388 3.48 8.34 12.92
C ASP A 388 3.59 7.02 13.71
N ARG A 389 2.52 6.22 13.79
CA ARG A 389 2.54 4.92 14.49
C ARG A 389 3.68 3.99 14.04
N PHE A 390 4.17 4.12 12.82
CA PHE A 390 5.26 3.29 12.28
C PHE A 390 6.64 3.71 12.78
N SER A 391 6.80 4.92 13.31
CA SER A 391 8.04 5.35 13.95
C SER A 391 8.38 4.47 15.16
N LYS A 392 7.37 4.11 15.97
CA LYS A 392 7.55 3.22 17.14
C LYS A 392 7.98 1.81 16.72
N ILE A 393 7.42 1.29 15.63
CA ILE A 393 7.78 -0.03 15.09
C ILE A 393 9.24 -0.02 14.62
N TYR A 394 9.65 1.03 13.89
CA TYR A 394 11.02 1.25 13.47
C TYR A 394 11.99 1.33 14.66
N THR A 395 11.69 2.21 15.65
CA THR A 395 12.53 2.44 16.82
C THR A 395 12.74 1.15 17.61
N ASN A 396 11.65 0.43 17.92
CA ASN A 396 11.74 -0.83 18.66
C ASN A 396 12.62 -1.89 17.95
N TRP A 397 12.56 -1.96 16.62
CA TRP A 397 13.41 -2.87 15.86
C TRP A 397 14.87 -2.44 15.88
N MET A 398 15.15 -1.14 15.70
CA MET A 398 16.52 -0.60 15.69
C MET A 398 17.22 -0.70 17.06
N GLU A 399 16.47 -0.59 18.16
CA GLU A 399 17.00 -0.75 19.52
C GLU A 399 17.44 -2.18 19.82
N ASN A 400 16.85 -3.16 19.11
CA ASN A 400 17.13 -4.60 19.31
C ASN A 400 17.83 -5.24 18.11
N VAL A 401 18.44 -4.44 17.24
CA VAL A 401 19.08 -4.96 16.02
C VAL A 401 20.36 -5.72 16.34
N HIS A 402 20.52 -6.90 15.73
CA HIS A 402 21.74 -7.71 15.79
C HIS A 402 22.64 -7.47 14.57
N ASP A 403 23.89 -7.96 14.65
CA ASP A 403 24.82 -7.89 13.52
C ASP A 403 24.21 -8.54 12.28
N TRP A 404 24.28 -7.84 11.17
CA TRP A 404 23.62 -8.22 9.93
C TRP A 404 24.51 -9.13 9.09
N CYS A 405 24.09 -10.37 8.84
CA CYS A 405 24.72 -11.30 7.91
C CYS A 405 24.48 -10.83 6.47
N ILE A 406 25.53 -10.44 5.76
CA ILE A 406 25.45 -9.84 4.42
C ILE A 406 25.90 -10.77 3.29
N SER A 407 26.49 -11.94 3.56
CA SER A 407 26.91 -12.89 2.52
C SER A 407 25.80 -13.87 2.14
N ARG A 408 25.70 -14.18 0.84
CA ARG A 408 24.75 -15.13 0.27
C ARG A 408 25.49 -16.07 -0.70
N GLN A 409 25.20 -17.36 -0.63
CA GLN A 409 25.79 -18.41 -1.46
C GLN A 409 25.02 -18.53 -2.79
N LEU A 410 24.88 -17.39 -3.46
CA LEU A 410 24.20 -17.22 -4.75
C LEU A 410 25.25 -16.94 -5.83
N TRP A 411 24.84 -17.06 -7.08
CA TRP A 411 25.63 -16.61 -8.23
C TRP A 411 25.18 -15.24 -8.73
N TRP A 412 23.90 -14.91 -8.57
CA TRP A 412 23.31 -13.66 -8.98
C TRP A 412 23.34 -12.62 -7.87
N GLY A 413 24.07 -11.53 -8.08
CA GLY A 413 24.24 -10.42 -7.14
C GLY A 413 25.63 -9.79 -7.23
N HIS A 414 25.88 -8.80 -6.34
CA HIS A 414 27.19 -8.16 -6.20
C HIS A 414 28.17 -9.08 -5.51
N ARG A 415 29.17 -9.52 -6.23
CA ARG A 415 30.22 -10.39 -5.67
C ARG A 415 31.03 -9.62 -4.62
N ILE A 416 31.29 -10.25 -3.47
CA ILE A 416 32.03 -9.64 -2.37
C ILE A 416 33.44 -9.25 -2.83
N PRO A 417 33.87 -7.96 -2.66
CA PRO A 417 35.16 -7.46 -3.14
C PRO A 417 36.31 -7.77 -2.17
N ALA A 418 36.47 -9.06 -1.87
CA ALA A 418 37.51 -9.58 -1.00
C ALA A 418 38.21 -10.76 -1.67
N TRP A 419 39.55 -10.81 -1.59
CA TRP A 419 40.41 -11.86 -2.19
C TRP A 419 41.28 -12.50 -1.12
N THR A 420 41.24 -13.79 -1.04
CA THR A 420 42.12 -14.56 -0.16
C THR A 420 43.37 -15.01 -0.92
N CYS A 421 44.53 -14.75 -0.35
CA CYS A 421 45.79 -15.22 -0.91
C CYS A 421 46.01 -16.71 -0.57
N GLU A 422 46.28 -17.53 -1.58
CA GLU A 422 46.53 -18.98 -1.40
C GLU A 422 47.90 -19.26 -0.77
N ASP A 423 48.86 -18.34 -0.91
CA ASP A 423 50.23 -18.54 -0.38
C ASP A 423 50.37 -18.09 1.08
N CYS A 424 49.79 -16.99 1.49
CA CYS A 424 49.92 -16.49 2.88
C CYS A 424 48.64 -16.53 3.71
N GLY A 425 47.48 -16.83 3.11
CA GLY A 425 46.19 -16.79 3.77
C GLY A 425 45.66 -15.37 4.05
N GLY A 426 46.43 -14.34 3.69
CA GLY A 426 46.03 -12.91 3.88
C GLY A 426 44.83 -12.52 3.00
N MET A 427 44.03 -11.59 3.49
CA MET A 427 42.85 -11.10 2.77
C MET A 427 43.11 -9.70 2.24
N THR A 428 42.84 -9.48 0.95
CA THR A 428 42.87 -8.17 0.27
C THR A 428 41.45 -7.75 0.00
N VAL A 429 41.05 -6.56 0.51
CA VAL A 429 39.72 -5.95 0.25
C VAL A 429 39.94 -4.68 -0.54
N SER A 430 39.30 -4.58 -1.71
CA SER A 430 39.61 -3.51 -2.67
C SER A 430 38.37 -3.10 -3.48
N GLU A 431 38.26 -1.83 -3.84
CA GLU A 431 37.21 -1.31 -4.73
C GLU A 431 37.43 -1.77 -6.18
N THR A 432 38.68 -1.97 -6.57
CA THR A 432 39.06 -2.47 -7.90
C THR A 432 39.64 -3.88 -7.75
N ASP A 433 39.56 -4.66 -8.82
CA ASP A 433 40.09 -6.02 -8.81
C ASP A 433 41.63 -5.99 -8.65
N PRO A 434 42.20 -6.50 -7.54
CA PRO A 434 43.63 -6.51 -7.32
C PRO A 434 44.33 -7.51 -8.21
N THR A 435 45.57 -7.23 -8.58
CA THR A 435 46.45 -8.16 -9.35
C THR A 435 47.35 -8.97 -8.44
N GLU A 436 47.51 -8.55 -7.19
CA GLU A 436 48.38 -9.22 -6.21
C GLU A 436 47.86 -9.05 -4.77
N CYS A 437 48.32 -9.94 -3.90
CA CYS A 437 48.07 -9.88 -2.46
C CYS A 437 48.74 -8.64 -1.82
N GLN A 438 48.00 -7.85 -1.07
CA GLN A 438 48.54 -6.66 -0.37
C GLN A 438 49.50 -7.01 0.77
N HIS A 439 49.59 -8.28 1.21
CA HIS A 439 50.45 -8.74 2.33
C HIS A 439 51.77 -9.34 1.86
N CYS A 440 51.74 -10.17 0.80
CA CYS A 440 52.96 -10.90 0.35
C CYS A 440 53.25 -10.74 -1.14
N HIS A 441 52.48 -9.90 -1.87
CA HIS A 441 52.63 -9.64 -3.30
C HIS A 441 52.50 -10.88 -4.21
N SER A 442 51.94 -11.96 -3.71
CA SER A 442 51.61 -13.13 -4.54
C SER A 442 50.47 -12.83 -5.49
N THR A 443 50.52 -13.35 -6.71
CA THR A 443 49.44 -13.29 -7.70
C THR A 443 48.41 -14.41 -7.53
N HIS A 444 48.66 -15.36 -6.61
CA HIS A 444 47.73 -16.46 -6.30
C HIS A 444 46.66 -15.98 -5.33
N ILE A 445 45.77 -15.13 -5.83
CA ILE A 445 44.62 -14.61 -5.06
C ILE A 445 43.34 -15.10 -5.67
N ARG A 446 42.37 -15.44 -4.80
CA ARG A 446 41.06 -15.95 -5.20
C ARG A 446 39.98 -15.07 -4.57
N GLN A 447 39.12 -14.49 -5.42
CA GLN A 447 37.97 -13.71 -4.96
C GLN A 447 36.96 -14.56 -4.22
N GLU A 448 36.35 -14.02 -3.18
CA GLU A 448 35.20 -14.60 -2.49
C GLU A 448 34.13 -14.99 -3.49
N GLU A 449 33.54 -16.20 -3.32
CA GLU A 449 32.50 -16.69 -4.25
C GLU A 449 31.10 -16.18 -3.93
N ASP A 450 30.87 -15.83 -2.68
CA ASP A 450 29.61 -15.32 -2.20
C ASP A 450 29.30 -13.94 -2.77
N VAL A 451 28.02 -13.64 -2.87
CA VAL A 451 27.51 -12.31 -3.21
C VAL A 451 26.93 -11.62 -1.98
N LEU A 452 26.79 -10.32 -2.06
CA LEU A 452 26.13 -9.52 -1.02
C LEU A 452 24.62 -9.73 -1.02
N ASP A 453 24.02 -9.64 0.15
CA ASP A 453 22.57 -9.53 0.33
C ASP A 453 21.99 -8.39 -0.55
N THR A 454 20.87 -8.63 -1.22
CA THR A 454 20.23 -7.65 -2.09
C THR A 454 19.91 -6.33 -1.36
N TRP A 455 19.62 -6.42 -0.05
CA TRP A 455 19.34 -5.26 0.78
C TRP A 455 20.58 -4.38 1.05
N PHE A 456 21.77 -4.89 0.82
CA PHE A 456 23.02 -4.13 0.93
C PHE A 456 23.11 -3.07 -0.17
N SER A 457 22.87 -3.44 -1.42
CA SER A 457 22.84 -2.50 -2.54
C SER A 457 21.59 -1.61 -2.52
N SER A 458 20.41 -2.18 -2.16
CA SER A 458 19.15 -1.45 -2.07
C SER A 458 19.17 -0.35 -1.00
N ALA A 459 19.97 -0.53 0.07
CA ALA A 459 20.18 0.48 1.12
C ALA A 459 20.83 1.77 0.61
N LEU A 460 21.57 1.71 -0.50
CA LEU A 460 22.29 2.85 -1.07
C LEU A 460 21.43 3.65 -2.06
N TRP A 461 20.24 3.15 -2.38
CA TRP A 461 19.38 3.64 -3.45
C TRP A 461 19.12 5.15 -3.44
N PRO A 462 18.80 5.82 -2.31
CA PRO A 462 18.48 7.25 -2.30
C PRO A 462 19.64 8.17 -2.74
N PHE A 463 20.87 7.75 -2.60
CA PHE A 463 22.04 8.57 -2.89
C PHE A 463 22.90 8.01 -4.04
N SER A 464 22.99 6.70 -4.19
CA SER A 464 23.75 6.10 -5.30
C SER A 464 23.08 6.35 -6.67
N THR A 465 21.75 6.42 -6.73
CA THR A 465 21.00 6.74 -7.95
C THR A 465 21.28 8.16 -8.46
N LEU A 466 21.67 9.07 -7.58
CA LEU A 466 21.98 10.46 -7.88
C LEU A 466 23.49 10.71 -8.16
N GLY A 467 24.30 9.64 -8.22
CA GLY A 467 25.69 9.66 -8.63
C GLY A 467 26.72 9.50 -7.51
N TRP A 468 26.31 9.43 -6.23
CA TRP A 468 27.24 9.12 -5.14
C TRP A 468 27.92 7.73 -5.40
N PRO A 469 29.22 7.53 -5.13
CA PRO A 469 30.13 8.34 -4.31
C PRO A 469 30.87 9.48 -5.01
N ASP A 470 30.53 9.80 -6.25
CA ASP A 470 31.09 10.97 -6.91
C ASP A 470 30.52 12.27 -6.28
N GLU A 471 31.26 12.86 -5.35
CA GLU A 471 30.87 14.10 -4.69
C GLU A 471 30.81 15.30 -5.65
N SER A 472 31.30 15.16 -6.88
CA SER A 472 31.19 16.22 -7.91
C SER A 472 29.83 16.17 -8.62
N SER A 473 29.06 15.07 -8.48
CA SER A 473 27.75 14.91 -9.11
C SER A 473 26.80 16.07 -8.79
N GLU A 474 26.40 16.77 -9.83
CA GLU A 474 25.48 17.90 -9.73
C GLU A 474 24.06 17.45 -9.32
N ASP A 475 23.64 16.26 -9.73
CA ASP A 475 22.35 15.70 -9.32
C ASP A 475 22.35 15.36 -7.82
N PHE A 476 23.44 14.76 -7.32
CA PHE A 476 23.59 14.48 -5.90
C PHE A 476 23.57 15.77 -5.07
N LYS A 477 24.30 16.81 -5.48
CA LYS A 477 24.34 18.10 -4.77
C LYS A 477 23.00 18.79 -4.71
N TYR A 478 22.18 18.69 -5.77
CA TYR A 478 20.93 19.44 -5.89
C TYR A 478 19.73 18.67 -5.35
N PHE A 479 19.61 17.35 -5.64
CA PHE A 479 18.42 16.55 -5.35
C PHE A 479 18.52 15.70 -4.09
N TYR A 480 19.67 15.66 -3.42
CA TYR A 480 19.87 14.90 -2.17
C TYR A 480 20.04 15.83 -0.96
N PRO A 481 19.45 15.54 0.24
CA PRO A 481 18.53 14.40 0.54
C PRO A 481 17.23 14.45 -0.26
N THR A 482 16.62 13.28 -0.46
CA THR A 482 15.32 13.20 -1.12
C THR A 482 14.19 13.65 -0.18
N ASP A 483 13.00 13.95 -0.70
CA ASP A 483 11.93 14.53 0.13
C ASP A 483 11.05 13.44 0.73
N VAL A 484 10.58 12.51 -0.08
CA VAL A 484 9.63 11.47 0.34
C VAL A 484 10.05 10.11 -0.18
N LEU A 485 10.05 9.13 0.73
CA LEU A 485 10.05 7.71 0.38
C LEU A 485 8.63 7.19 0.53
N VAL A 486 8.06 6.60 -0.52
CA VAL A 486 6.78 5.90 -0.47
C VAL A 486 7.03 4.40 -0.44
N THR A 487 6.42 3.65 0.47
CA THR A 487 6.64 2.22 0.58
C THR A 487 5.55 1.52 1.40
N GLY A 488 5.42 0.20 1.25
CA GLY A 488 4.60 -0.63 2.12
C GLY A 488 5.21 -0.80 3.52
N TYR A 489 4.35 -1.02 4.51
CA TYR A 489 4.81 -1.23 5.90
C TYR A 489 5.62 -2.53 6.07
N ASP A 490 5.47 -3.50 5.18
CA ASP A 490 6.10 -4.82 5.27
C ASP A 490 7.61 -4.81 4.97
N ILE A 491 8.16 -3.71 4.44
CA ILE A 491 9.60 -3.58 4.16
C ILE A 491 10.31 -2.48 4.97
N ILE A 492 9.71 -2.02 6.06
CA ILE A 492 10.35 -1.03 6.97
C ILE A 492 11.72 -1.54 7.44
N PHE A 493 11.79 -2.79 7.92
CA PHE A 493 13.04 -3.37 8.44
C PHE A 493 14.02 -3.77 7.34
N PHE A 494 13.48 -4.25 6.22
CA PHE A 494 14.29 -4.70 5.10
C PHE A 494 14.97 -3.55 4.37
N TRP A 495 14.26 -2.44 4.20
CA TRP A 495 14.70 -1.37 3.31
C TRP A 495 14.79 -0.01 3.97
N VAL A 496 13.73 0.49 4.60
CA VAL A 496 13.72 1.85 5.19
C VAL A 496 14.82 2.03 6.22
N ALA A 497 14.93 1.12 7.19
CA ALA A 497 15.93 1.18 8.25
C ALA A 497 17.35 1.11 7.67
N ARG A 498 17.56 0.25 6.68
CA ARG A 498 18.87 0.09 6.02
C ARG A 498 19.28 1.33 5.22
N MET A 499 18.34 1.97 4.53
CA MET A 499 18.61 3.24 3.85
C MET A 499 18.99 4.34 4.84
N ILE A 500 18.31 4.43 5.98
CA ILE A 500 18.57 5.47 6.98
C ILE A 500 19.98 5.32 7.56
N PHE A 501 20.34 4.13 8.09
CA PHE A 501 21.68 4.00 8.68
C PHE A 501 22.80 4.10 7.63
N SER A 502 22.60 3.56 6.42
CA SER A 502 23.61 3.65 5.35
C SER A 502 23.83 5.11 4.92
N ALA A 503 22.76 5.87 4.75
CA ALA A 503 22.87 7.29 4.38
C ALA A 503 23.56 8.13 5.47
N CYS A 504 23.16 7.97 6.73
CA CYS A 504 23.79 8.66 7.86
C CYS A 504 25.29 8.36 7.94
N GLU A 505 25.69 7.08 7.77
CA GLU A 505 27.09 6.66 7.81
C GLU A 505 27.93 7.20 6.66
N HIS A 506 27.39 7.19 5.43
CA HIS A 506 28.18 7.46 4.23
C HIS A 506 28.07 8.90 3.71
N THR A 507 26.94 9.57 3.95
CA THR A 507 26.70 10.93 3.49
C THR A 507 26.63 11.97 4.61
N GLY A 508 26.57 11.53 5.88
CA GLY A 508 26.38 12.39 7.04
C GLY A 508 25.00 13.04 7.13
N LYS A 509 24.04 12.59 6.32
CA LYS A 509 22.67 13.14 6.26
C LYS A 509 21.64 12.00 6.16
N PRO A 510 20.41 12.19 6.67
CA PRO A 510 19.34 11.26 6.43
C PRO A 510 19.01 11.18 4.93
N PRO A 511 18.52 10.04 4.43
CA PRO A 511 18.30 9.84 2.99
C PRO A 511 17.07 10.57 2.45
N PHE A 512 16.08 10.81 3.32
CA PHE A 512 14.79 11.43 3.01
C PHE A 512 14.21 12.09 4.27
N HIS A 513 13.30 13.05 4.07
CA HIS A 513 12.63 13.74 5.17
C HIS A 513 11.36 13.02 5.66
N THR A 514 10.62 12.39 4.75
CA THR A 514 9.35 11.72 5.06
C THR A 514 9.33 10.30 4.52
N VAL A 515 8.87 9.36 5.36
CA VAL A 515 8.53 7.99 4.97
C VAL A 515 7.01 7.87 4.94
N PHE A 516 6.44 7.89 3.75
CA PHE A 516 5.02 7.74 3.53
C PHE A 516 4.68 6.27 3.36
N ILE A 517 4.02 5.70 4.37
CA ILE A 517 3.69 4.27 4.44
C ILE A 517 2.28 4.04 3.91
N HIS A 518 2.16 3.12 2.97
CA HIS A 518 0.87 2.59 2.53
C HIS A 518 0.64 1.16 3.03
N GLY A 519 -0.62 0.74 3.07
CA GLY A 519 -1.00 -0.64 3.39
C GLY A 519 -0.93 -1.57 2.18
N LEU A 520 -1.33 -2.82 2.37
CA LEU A 520 -1.37 -3.82 1.31
C LEU A 520 -2.71 -3.80 0.58
N VAL A 521 -2.68 -4.09 -0.72
CA VAL A 521 -3.89 -4.33 -1.51
C VAL A 521 -4.31 -5.79 -1.35
N ARG A 522 -5.52 -6.00 -0.85
CA ARG A 522 -6.13 -7.31 -0.58
C ARG A 522 -7.28 -7.58 -1.54
N ASP A 523 -7.64 -8.85 -1.72
CA ASP A 523 -8.82 -9.22 -2.49
C ASP A 523 -10.13 -8.80 -1.79
N ASP A 524 -11.26 -9.01 -2.43
CA ASP A 524 -12.60 -8.71 -1.92
C ASP A 524 -12.92 -9.39 -0.58
N LYS A 525 -12.27 -10.54 -0.30
CA LYS A 525 -12.39 -11.30 0.96
C LYS A 525 -11.36 -10.87 2.03
N GLY A 526 -10.52 -9.89 1.74
CA GLY A 526 -9.50 -9.40 2.67
C GLY A 526 -8.23 -10.25 2.73
N ARG A 527 -8.02 -11.20 1.81
CA ARG A 527 -6.82 -12.04 1.75
C ARG A 527 -5.72 -11.33 0.97
N LYS A 528 -4.46 -11.54 1.34
CA LYS A 528 -3.30 -11.05 0.57
C LYS A 528 -3.36 -11.64 -0.84
N MET A 529 -3.23 -10.81 -1.86
CA MET A 529 -3.17 -11.26 -3.25
C MET A 529 -1.86 -11.99 -3.52
N SER A 530 -1.93 -13.17 -4.11
CA SER A 530 -0.75 -13.93 -4.51
C SER A 530 -1.05 -14.82 -5.73
N LYS A 531 0.00 -15.10 -6.52
CA LYS A 531 -0.10 -15.99 -7.67
C LYS A 531 -0.46 -17.43 -7.26
N SER A 532 0.01 -17.87 -6.10
CA SER A 532 -0.26 -19.21 -5.56
C SER A 532 -1.73 -19.42 -5.15
N LEU A 533 -2.41 -18.35 -4.71
CA LEU A 533 -3.83 -18.39 -4.37
C LEU A 533 -4.75 -18.16 -5.58
N GLY A 534 -4.19 -17.77 -6.73
CA GLY A 534 -4.97 -17.49 -7.94
C GLY A 534 -5.92 -16.29 -7.80
N ASN A 535 -5.71 -15.42 -6.79
CA ASN A 535 -6.52 -14.24 -6.52
C ASN A 535 -5.80 -12.93 -6.91
N GLY A 536 -4.67 -13.01 -7.60
CA GLY A 536 -3.94 -11.85 -8.10
C GLY A 536 -4.68 -11.22 -9.30
N ILE A 537 -4.88 -9.89 -9.23
CA ILE A 537 -5.47 -9.10 -10.32
C ILE A 537 -4.34 -8.37 -11.02
N ASP A 538 -4.28 -8.50 -12.36
CA ASP A 538 -3.30 -7.77 -13.17
C ASP A 538 -3.76 -6.30 -13.33
N PRO A 539 -2.95 -5.32 -12.90
CA PRO A 539 -3.28 -3.90 -13.06
C PRO A 539 -3.44 -3.49 -14.53
N LEU A 540 -2.74 -4.15 -15.47
CA LEU A 540 -2.88 -3.85 -16.90
C LEU A 540 -4.23 -4.28 -17.44
N GLU A 541 -4.73 -5.44 -17.05
CA GLU A 541 -6.08 -5.89 -17.45
C GLU A 541 -7.14 -4.90 -16.97
N MET A 542 -6.99 -4.38 -15.75
CA MET A 542 -7.91 -3.37 -15.21
C MET A 542 -7.79 -2.04 -15.96
N ALA A 543 -6.58 -1.58 -16.25
CA ALA A 543 -6.36 -0.38 -17.06
C ALA A 543 -6.90 -0.53 -18.50
N ASP A 544 -6.74 -1.70 -19.11
CA ASP A 544 -7.28 -1.99 -20.44
C ASP A 544 -8.81 -2.01 -20.46
N GLN A 545 -9.44 -2.48 -19.38
CA GLN A 545 -10.90 -2.61 -19.30
C GLN A 545 -11.60 -1.30 -18.92
N TYR A 546 -11.02 -0.55 -17.96
CA TYR A 546 -11.68 0.60 -17.33
C TYR A 546 -10.96 1.93 -17.60
N GLY A 547 -9.72 1.91 -18.07
CA GLY A 547 -8.82 3.05 -18.19
C GLY A 547 -7.88 3.18 -16.99
N ALA A 548 -6.66 3.67 -17.25
CA ALA A 548 -5.64 3.89 -16.21
C ALA A 548 -6.11 4.93 -15.17
N ASP A 549 -6.78 6.00 -15.59
CA ASP A 549 -7.34 7.02 -14.70
C ASP A 549 -8.36 6.44 -13.71
N ALA A 550 -9.25 5.57 -14.17
CA ALA A 550 -10.25 4.92 -13.32
C ALA A 550 -9.60 3.98 -12.30
N LEU A 551 -8.58 3.23 -12.70
CA LEU A 551 -7.81 2.38 -11.81
C LEU A 551 -7.08 3.21 -10.74
N ARG A 552 -6.35 4.25 -11.13
CA ARG A 552 -5.63 5.16 -10.24
C ARG A 552 -6.56 5.77 -9.19
N PHE A 553 -7.70 6.29 -9.62
CA PHE A 553 -8.67 6.91 -8.73
C PHE A 553 -9.30 5.92 -7.75
N ASN A 554 -9.59 4.69 -8.20
CA ASN A 554 -10.06 3.60 -7.32
C ASN A 554 -9.04 3.23 -6.24
N LEU A 555 -7.75 3.16 -6.59
CA LEU A 555 -6.67 2.81 -5.66
C LEU A 555 -6.48 3.85 -4.54
N ILE A 556 -6.89 5.09 -4.76
CA ILE A 556 -6.69 6.20 -3.81
C ILE A 556 -7.96 6.47 -3.00
N THR A 557 -9.13 6.41 -3.64
CA THR A 557 -10.40 6.80 -3.00
C THR A 557 -10.79 5.85 -1.86
N GLY A 558 -11.06 6.43 -0.68
CA GLY A 558 -11.45 5.67 0.51
C GLY A 558 -10.30 4.92 1.19
N ASN A 559 -9.05 5.24 0.81
CA ASN A 559 -7.85 4.72 1.44
C ASN A 559 -7.20 5.78 2.35
N SER A 560 -6.65 5.34 3.49
CA SER A 560 -5.91 6.18 4.43
C SER A 560 -4.48 5.67 4.58
N PRO A 561 -3.51 6.53 4.91
CA PRO A 561 -2.12 6.15 5.09
C PRO A 561 -1.94 4.95 6.04
N GLY A 562 -1.14 3.98 5.62
CA GLY A 562 -0.77 2.81 6.42
C GLY A 562 -1.86 1.75 6.62
N ASN A 563 -3.03 1.91 6.02
CA ASN A 563 -4.12 0.94 6.13
C ASN A 563 -4.21 0.06 4.88
N ASP A 564 -4.51 -1.23 5.09
CA ASP A 564 -4.80 -2.15 4.00
C ASP A 564 -6.10 -1.76 3.30
N MET A 565 -6.13 -1.91 1.99
CA MET A 565 -7.35 -1.71 1.21
C MET A 565 -7.84 -3.02 0.57
N ARG A 566 -9.16 -3.17 0.49
CA ARG A 566 -9.79 -4.22 -0.31
C ARG A 566 -10.07 -3.69 -1.71
N PHE A 567 -9.61 -4.41 -2.71
CA PHE A 567 -9.83 -4.06 -4.10
C PHE A 567 -11.14 -4.68 -4.61
N TYR A 568 -12.01 -3.83 -5.14
CA TYR A 568 -13.27 -4.21 -5.76
C TYR A 568 -13.29 -3.74 -7.21
N THR A 569 -13.50 -4.66 -8.14
CA THR A 569 -13.55 -4.36 -9.58
C THR A 569 -14.70 -3.42 -9.94
N GLU A 570 -15.85 -3.55 -9.26
CA GLU A 570 -17.04 -2.71 -9.45
C GLU A 570 -16.76 -1.22 -9.17
N ARG A 571 -15.81 -0.93 -8.27
CA ARG A 571 -15.37 0.45 -8.04
C ARG A 571 -14.61 1.05 -9.23
N CYS A 572 -13.86 0.26 -9.98
CA CYS A 572 -13.24 0.73 -11.23
C CYS A 572 -14.30 1.15 -12.25
N GLU A 573 -15.41 0.41 -12.34
CA GLU A 573 -16.54 0.80 -13.19
C GLU A 573 -17.19 2.12 -12.74
N ALA A 574 -17.37 2.31 -11.43
CA ALA A 574 -17.88 3.57 -10.90
C ALA A 574 -16.95 4.75 -11.22
N MET A 575 -15.63 4.56 -11.13
CA MET A 575 -14.64 5.60 -11.49
C MET A 575 -14.60 5.88 -13.00
N ARG A 576 -14.78 4.87 -13.84
CA ARG A 576 -14.99 5.06 -15.28
C ARG A 576 -16.24 5.89 -15.57
N ASN A 577 -17.33 5.64 -14.85
CA ASN A 577 -18.56 6.43 -14.98
C ASN A 577 -18.37 7.89 -14.53
N PHE A 578 -17.54 8.12 -13.51
CA PHE A 578 -17.11 9.46 -13.11
C PHE A 578 -16.30 10.15 -14.23
N ALA A 579 -15.33 9.46 -14.83
CA ALA A 579 -14.60 9.97 -15.98
C ALA A 579 -15.54 10.35 -17.12
N ASN A 580 -16.52 9.51 -17.44
CA ASN A 580 -17.53 9.81 -18.46
C ASN A 580 -18.42 11.02 -18.10
N LYS A 581 -18.70 11.23 -16.81
CA LYS A 581 -19.48 12.39 -16.35
C LYS A 581 -18.74 13.70 -16.62
N ILE A 582 -17.46 13.79 -16.24
CA ILE A 582 -16.65 14.98 -16.50
C ILE A 582 -16.43 15.20 -18.01
N TRP A 583 -16.24 14.11 -18.77
CA TRP A 583 -16.14 14.16 -20.22
C TRP A 583 -17.38 14.77 -20.86
N ASN A 584 -18.57 14.30 -20.47
CA ASN A 584 -19.84 14.81 -20.98
C ASN A 584 -20.10 16.27 -20.56
N ALA A 585 -19.72 16.66 -19.34
CA ALA A 585 -19.79 18.04 -18.88
C ALA A 585 -18.88 18.96 -19.72
N SER A 586 -17.65 18.53 -19.98
CA SER A 586 -16.68 19.25 -20.81
C SER A 586 -17.14 19.35 -22.25
N ARG A 587 -17.70 18.28 -22.81
CA ARG A 587 -18.28 18.26 -24.15
C ARG A 587 -19.46 19.20 -24.27
N PHE A 588 -20.37 19.24 -23.26
CA PHE A 588 -21.47 20.20 -23.20
C PHE A 588 -20.96 21.64 -23.22
N LEU A 589 -19.94 21.97 -22.43
CA LEU A 589 -19.33 23.29 -22.42
C LEU A 589 -18.79 23.63 -23.81
N MET A 590 -18.00 22.78 -24.42
CA MET A 590 -17.35 23.02 -25.71
C MET A 590 -18.35 23.23 -26.86
N MET A 591 -19.49 22.54 -26.83
CA MET A 591 -20.57 22.76 -27.82
C MET A 591 -21.20 24.16 -27.69
N ASN A 592 -21.14 24.76 -26.52
CA ASN A 592 -21.67 26.09 -26.25
C ASN A 592 -20.61 27.20 -26.23
N LEU A 593 -19.33 26.86 -26.44
CA LEU A 593 -18.21 27.77 -26.25
C LEU A 593 -17.95 28.60 -27.52
N THR A 594 -17.95 29.92 -27.39
CA THR A 594 -17.63 30.88 -28.47
C THR A 594 -16.38 31.72 -28.16
N ILE A 595 -15.86 31.64 -26.93
CA ILE A 595 -14.69 32.38 -26.44
C ILE A 595 -13.37 31.67 -26.82
N ASP A 596 -12.29 32.46 -26.89
CA ASP A 596 -10.94 31.98 -27.21
C ASP A 596 -9.99 31.99 -25.96
N ARG A 597 -10.48 32.53 -24.82
CA ARG A 597 -9.75 32.59 -23.54
C ARG A 597 -10.66 32.27 -22.37
N CYS A 598 -10.14 31.54 -21.39
CA CYS A 598 -10.84 31.25 -20.14
C CYS A 598 -10.50 32.28 -19.06
N GLU A 599 -10.96 33.53 -19.24
CA GLU A 599 -10.80 34.65 -18.28
C GLU A 599 -12.13 34.93 -17.61
N LEU A 600 -12.09 35.30 -16.31
CA LEU A 600 -13.31 35.65 -15.58
C LEU A 600 -13.91 37.00 -16.13
N PRO A 601 -15.23 37.12 -16.22
CA PRO A 601 -15.86 38.38 -16.61
C PRO A 601 -15.82 39.41 -15.46
N ASP A 602 -15.96 40.70 -15.82
CA ASP A 602 -16.01 41.78 -14.83
C ASP A 602 -17.30 41.79 -13.97
N ARG A 603 -18.35 41.17 -14.47
CA ARG A 603 -19.64 41.06 -13.77
C ARG A 603 -20.04 39.59 -13.61
N LEU A 604 -20.39 39.24 -12.37
CA LEU A 604 -20.79 37.89 -11.97
C LEU A 604 -22.26 37.87 -11.52
N GLU A 605 -22.99 36.84 -11.94
CA GLU A 605 -24.35 36.57 -11.46
C GLU A 605 -24.30 35.72 -10.15
N LEU A 606 -25.44 35.55 -9.48
CA LEU A 606 -25.51 34.84 -8.19
C LEU A 606 -24.94 33.41 -8.27
N GLU A 607 -25.27 32.64 -9.28
CA GLU A 607 -24.77 31.29 -9.50
C GLU A 607 -23.29 31.27 -9.84
N ASP A 608 -22.75 32.30 -10.51
CA ASP A 608 -21.33 32.44 -10.82
C ASP A 608 -20.51 32.65 -9.54
N LYS A 609 -20.98 33.57 -8.68
CA LYS A 609 -20.36 33.82 -7.37
C LYS A 609 -20.40 32.60 -6.48
N TRP A 610 -21.53 31.89 -6.48
CA TRP A 610 -21.66 30.63 -5.71
C TRP A 610 -20.62 29.58 -6.12
N ILE A 611 -20.50 29.26 -7.41
CA ILE A 611 -19.57 28.21 -7.87
C ILE A 611 -18.11 28.62 -7.70
N LEU A 612 -17.79 29.91 -7.88
CA LEU A 612 -16.45 30.44 -7.66
C LEU A 612 -16.07 30.40 -6.18
N SER A 613 -16.99 30.78 -5.29
CA SER A 613 -16.77 30.68 -3.83
C SER A 613 -16.58 29.20 -3.38
N LYS A 614 -17.40 28.28 -3.91
CA LYS A 614 -17.22 26.83 -3.67
C LYS A 614 -15.87 26.32 -4.15
N LEU A 615 -15.46 26.64 -5.37
CA LEU A 615 -14.15 26.27 -5.89
C LEU A 615 -13.02 26.84 -5.02
N ASN A 616 -13.15 28.13 -4.67
CA ASN A 616 -12.16 28.86 -3.88
C ASN A 616 -11.98 28.28 -2.46
N SER A 617 -13.04 27.70 -1.87
CA SER A 617 -12.99 26.96 -0.61
C SER A 617 -12.37 25.56 -0.77
N VAL A 618 -12.63 24.86 -1.87
CA VAL A 618 -12.12 23.52 -2.13
C VAL A 618 -10.60 23.52 -2.39
N ILE A 619 -10.06 24.55 -3.05
CA ILE A 619 -8.62 24.65 -3.38
C ILE A 619 -7.72 24.49 -2.14
N PRO A 620 -7.85 25.28 -1.06
CA PRO A 620 -7.02 25.13 0.13
C PRO A 620 -7.27 23.80 0.84
N GLU A 621 -8.51 23.29 0.87
CA GLU A 621 -8.80 22.00 1.50
C GLU A 621 -8.11 20.84 0.78
N VAL A 622 -8.13 20.81 -0.55
CA VAL A 622 -7.42 19.82 -1.35
C VAL A 622 -5.92 19.95 -1.14
N THR A 623 -5.39 21.18 -1.22
CA THR A 623 -3.96 21.45 -1.04
C THR A 623 -3.44 21.00 0.33
N GLU A 624 -4.18 21.32 1.41
CA GLU A 624 -3.80 20.93 2.78
C GLU A 624 -3.80 19.40 2.96
N ASN A 625 -4.81 18.70 2.42
CA ASN A 625 -4.85 17.23 2.47
C ASN A 625 -3.72 16.60 1.66
N MET A 626 -3.36 17.17 0.48
CA MET A 626 -2.21 16.72 -0.30
C MET A 626 -0.89 16.89 0.48
N GLU A 627 -0.69 18.03 1.14
CA GLU A 627 0.50 18.31 1.97
C GLU A 627 0.59 17.40 3.21
N ARG A 628 -0.55 16.93 3.71
CA ARG A 628 -0.64 15.98 4.84
C ARG A 628 -0.62 14.52 4.43
N TYR A 629 -0.44 14.23 3.14
CA TYR A 629 -0.49 12.87 2.57
C TYR A 629 -1.87 12.17 2.70
N GLU A 630 -2.93 12.91 2.97
CA GLU A 630 -4.32 12.42 2.99
C GLU A 630 -4.91 12.43 1.57
N LEU A 631 -4.24 11.72 0.65
CA LEU A 631 -4.53 11.76 -0.79
C LEU A 631 -5.95 11.29 -1.13
N GLY A 632 -6.46 10.31 -0.38
CA GLY A 632 -7.83 9.80 -0.54
C GLY A 632 -8.89 10.85 -0.18
N VAL A 633 -8.65 11.66 0.85
CA VAL A 633 -9.53 12.77 1.25
C VAL A 633 -9.48 13.88 0.21
N ALA A 634 -8.28 14.24 -0.27
CA ALA A 634 -8.11 15.23 -1.32
C ALA A 634 -8.87 14.82 -2.60
N ALA A 635 -8.70 13.56 -3.04
CA ALA A 635 -9.41 13.03 -4.21
C ALA A 635 -10.94 13.09 -4.04
N GLN A 636 -11.46 12.74 -2.86
CA GLN A 636 -12.90 12.77 -2.58
C GLN A 636 -13.47 14.20 -2.65
N LYS A 637 -12.74 15.19 -2.11
CA LYS A 637 -13.17 16.61 -2.20
C LYS A 637 -13.26 17.11 -3.64
N VAL A 638 -12.31 16.75 -4.48
CA VAL A 638 -12.34 17.07 -5.93
C VAL A 638 -13.51 16.36 -6.61
N TYR A 639 -13.73 15.09 -6.28
CA TYR A 639 -14.85 14.30 -6.79
C TYR A 639 -16.19 14.94 -6.44
N ASP A 640 -16.43 15.28 -5.18
CA ASP A 640 -17.68 15.87 -4.69
C ASP A 640 -17.93 17.24 -5.35
N PHE A 641 -16.90 18.08 -5.47
CA PHE A 641 -17.02 19.35 -6.17
C PHE A 641 -17.43 19.17 -7.63
N ILE A 642 -16.79 18.24 -8.36
CA ILE A 642 -17.09 17.97 -9.77
C ILE A 642 -18.51 17.43 -9.91
N TRP A 643 -18.84 16.41 -9.12
CA TRP A 643 -20.11 15.71 -9.26
C TRP A 643 -21.27 16.55 -8.81
N ASP A 644 -21.24 17.02 -7.56
CA ASP A 644 -22.38 17.70 -6.93
C ASP A 644 -22.46 19.17 -7.33
N SER A 645 -21.36 19.93 -7.24
CA SER A 645 -21.42 21.37 -7.45
C SER A 645 -21.37 21.75 -8.92
N TYR A 646 -20.38 21.27 -9.65
CA TYR A 646 -20.19 21.67 -11.04
C TYR A 646 -21.18 21.00 -11.99
N CYS A 647 -21.27 19.67 -12.00
CA CYS A 647 -22.08 18.93 -12.97
C CYS A 647 -23.58 18.96 -12.64
N ASP A 648 -23.97 18.66 -11.40
CA ASP A 648 -25.38 18.51 -11.04
C ASP A 648 -26.08 19.86 -10.85
N TRP A 649 -25.33 20.90 -10.47
CA TRP A 649 -25.95 22.21 -10.22
C TRP A 649 -25.47 23.28 -11.18
N TYR A 650 -24.20 23.65 -11.24
CA TYR A 650 -23.76 24.83 -11.95
C TYR A 650 -24.07 24.75 -13.46
N ILE A 651 -23.78 23.63 -14.10
CA ILE A 651 -24.13 23.43 -15.51
C ILE A 651 -25.63 23.58 -15.74
N GLU A 652 -26.48 23.00 -14.87
CA GLU A 652 -27.95 23.12 -15.03
C GLU A 652 -28.45 24.54 -14.81
N LEU A 653 -27.82 25.29 -13.90
CA LEU A 653 -28.16 26.69 -13.63
C LEU A 653 -27.82 27.60 -14.81
N THR A 654 -26.69 27.35 -15.49
CA THR A 654 -26.24 28.17 -16.61
C THR A 654 -27.01 27.92 -17.92
N LYS A 655 -27.72 26.77 -18.05
CA LYS A 655 -28.45 26.43 -19.29
C LYS A 655 -29.48 27.52 -19.70
N THR A 656 -30.12 28.20 -18.78
CA THR A 656 -31.06 29.30 -19.07
C THR A 656 -30.34 30.45 -19.75
N ARG A 657 -29.13 30.77 -19.33
CA ARG A 657 -28.32 31.87 -19.91
C ARG A 657 -27.75 31.44 -21.25
N LEU A 658 -27.22 30.22 -21.35
CA LEU A 658 -26.61 29.67 -22.57
C LEU A 658 -27.63 29.53 -23.72
N GLN A 659 -28.92 29.31 -23.40
CA GLN A 659 -30.02 29.15 -24.33
C GLN A 659 -30.86 30.43 -24.49
N GLY A 660 -30.56 31.48 -23.71
CA GLY A 660 -31.26 32.75 -23.73
C GLY A 660 -30.86 33.64 -24.90
N GLU A 661 -31.55 34.81 -25.01
CA GLU A 661 -31.33 35.83 -26.05
C GLU A 661 -30.29 36.89 -25.63
N ASP A 662 -29.94 36.97 -24.31
CA ASP A 662 -28.95 37.91 -23.80
C ASP A 662 -27.54 37.41 -24.07
N GLU A 663 -26.92 37.89 -25.14
CA GLU A 663 -25.58 37.48 -25.58
C GLU A 663 -24.49 37.85 -24.55
N ASP A 664 -24.65 38.96 -23.78
CA ASP A 664 -23.70 39.33 -22.74
C ASP A 664 -23.76 38.35 -21.55
N SER A 665 -24.96 37.96 -21.11
CA SER A 665 -25.16 36.97 -20.07
C SER A 665 -24.64 35.59 -20.49
N LYS A 666 -24.86 35.21 -21.73
CA LYS A 666 -24.38 33.98 -22.34
C LYS A 666 -22.85 33.92 -22.37
N LEU A 667 -22.22 35.04 -22.79
CA LEU A 667 -20.75 35.13 -22.82
C LEU A 667 -20.15 34.99 -21.42
N ARG A 668 -20.70 35.72 -20.43
CA ARG A 668 -20.26 35.62 -19.02
C ARG A 668 -20.38 34.16 -18.46
N ALA A 669 -21.51 33.50 -18.77
CA ALA A 669 -21.68 32.10 -18.35
C ALA A 669 -20.63 31.17 -18.96
N GLN A 670 -20.28 31.34 -20.24
CA GLN A 670 -19.21 30.58 -20.87
C GLN A 670 -17.84 30.82 -20.22
N GLN A 671 -17.52 32.07 -19.91
CA GLN A 671 -16.27 32.47 -19.27
C GLN A 671 -16.10 31.79 -17.88
N VAL A 672 -17.14 31.86 -17.04
CA VAL A 672 -17.09 31.26 -15.70
C VAL A 672 -17.07 29.73 -15.78
N LEU A 673 -17.87 29.09 -16.65
CA LEU A 673 -17.85 27.66 -16.89
C LEU A 673 -16.46 27.18 -17.31
N CYS A 674 -15.81 27.91 -18.25
CA CYS A 674 -14.47 27.56 -18.73
C CYS A 674 -13.42 27.74 -17.65
N TYR A 675 -13.44 28.82 -16.88
CA TYR A 675 -12.52 29.07 -15.79
C TYR A 675 -12.63 27.99 -14.70
N VAL A 676 -13.86 27.71 -14.22
CA VAL A 676 -14.10 26.70 -13.19
C VAL A 676 -13.66 25.32 -13.67
N LEU A 677 -13.96 24.94 -14.91
CA LEU A 677 -13.50 23.66 -15.46
C LEU A 677 -11.98 23.60 -15.52
N THR A 678 -11.31 24.65 -16.00
CA THR A 678 -9.84 24.69 -16.11
C THR A 678 -9.16 24.53 -14.75
N GLU A 679 -9.58 25.26 -13.73
CA GLU A 679 -9.03 25.13 -12.38
C GLU A 679 -9.34 23.76 -11.75
N THR A 680 -10.53 23.24 -12.01
CA THR A 680 -10.94 21.89 -11.56
C THR A 680 -10.11 20.80 -12.22
N LEU A 681 -9.80 20.91 -13.51
CA LEU A 681 -8.92 19.97 -14.22
C LEU A 681 -7.50 19.97 -13.63
N LYS A 682 -6.98 21.12 -13.19
CA LYS A 682 -5.69 21.21 -12.49
C LYS A 682 -5.73 20.45 -11.15
N LEU A 683 -6.81 20.61 -10.36
CA LEU A 683 -6.97 19.87 -9.09
C LEU A 683 -7.11 18.37 -9.31
N LEU A 684 -7.77 17.93 -10.38
CA LEU A 684 -7.99 16.52 -10.68
C LEU A 684 -6.78 15.86 -11.35
N HIS A 685 -5.92 16.63 -12.03
CA HIS A 685 -4.82 16.11 -12.86
C HIS A 685 -3.88 15.12 -12.14
N PRO A 686 -3.44 15.34 -10.90
CA PRO A 686 -2.59 14.36 -10.23
C PRO A 686 -3.23 12.97 -10.08
N PHE A 687 -4.55 12.91 -9.97
CA PHE A 687 -5.32 11.69 -9.75
C PHE A 687 -5.71 11.01 -11.06
N MET A 688 -6.16 11.79 -12.06
CA MET A 688 -6.66 11.32 -13.36
C MET A 688 -5.97 12.08 -14.50
N PRO A 689 -4.67 11.81 -14.74
CA PRO A 689 -3.85 12.65 -15.61
C PRO A 689 -4.25 12.62 -17.09
N PHE A 690 -4.72 11.48 -17.61
CA PHE A 690 -4.96 11.32 -19.05
C PHE A 690 -6.21 12.06 -19.52
N ILE A 691 -7.34 11.84 -18.85
CA ILE A 691 -8.60 12.51 -19.24
C ILE A 691 -8.52 14.03 -19.03
N THR A 692 -7.86 14.46 -17.97
CA THR A 692 -7.71 15.90 -17.67
C THR A 692 -6.83 16.59 -18.71
N GLU A 693 -5.75 16.00 -19.13
CA GLU A 693 -4.90 16.52 -20.21
C GLU A 693 -5.66 16.56 -21.53
N GLU A 694 -6.39 15.50 -21.90
CA GLU A 694 -7.14 15.44 -23.16
C GLU A 694 -8.24 16.50 -23.22
N ILE A 695 -8.97 16.72 -22.12
CA ILE A 695 -9.99 17.78 -22.05
C ILE A 695 -9.32 19.15 -22.13
N TRP A 696 -8.24 19.37 -21.37
CA TRP A 696 -7.54 20.66 -21.34
C TRP A 696 -6.97 21.05 -22.70
N GLN A 697 -6.39 20.10 -23.44
CA GLN A 697 -5.89 20.31 -24.82
C GLN A 697 -6.99 20.70 -25.80
N ALA A 698 -8.24 20.45 -25.49
CA ALA A 698 -9.37 20.81 -26.32
C ALA A 698 -10.01 22.16 -25.92
N LEU A 699 -9.83 22.62 -24.70
CA LEU A 699 -10.30 23.91 -24.20
C LEU A 699 -9.40 25.07 -24.67
N PRO A 700 -9.91 26.33 -24.67
CA PRO A 700 -9.02 27.49 -24.78
C PRO A 700 -8.07 27.54 -23.59
N HIS A 701 -6.76 27.50 -23.84
CA HIS A 701 -5.74 27.49 -22.77
C HIS A 701 -4.49 28.25 -23.18
N SER A 702 -3.64 28.54 -22.22
CA SER A 702 -2.28 29.05 -22.40
C SER A 702 -1.27 28.03 -21.84
N GLY A 703 -0.11 27.90 -22.50
CA GLY A 703 0.90 26.87 -22.17
C GLY A 703 0.67 25.56 -22.93
N ASP A 704 1.64 24.65 -22.87
CA ASP A 704 1.67 23.47 -23.73
C ASP A 704 1.01 22.24 -23.10
N TYR A 705 1.16 22.06 -21.77
CA TYR A 705 0.70 20.86 -21.06
C TYR A 705 0.09 21.21 -19.71
N LEU A 706 -0.99 20.51 -19.33
CA LEU A 706 -1.69 20.73 -18.05
C LEU A 706 -0.79 20.44 -16.86
N MET A 707 0.02 19.38 -16.92
CA MET A 707 0.93 19.00 -15.84
C MET A 707 2.02 20.01 -15.53
N LEU A 708 2.27 20.96 -16.42
CA LEU A 708 3.24 22.06 -16.26
C LEU A 708 2.56 23.38 -15.87
N GLN A 709 1.24 23.40 -15.72
CA GLN A 709 0.50 24.57 -15.27
C GLN A 709 0.63 24.76 -13.77
N GLN A 710 0.45 26.01 -13.33
CA GLN A 710 0.50 26.35 -11.91
C GLN A 710 -0.70 25.73 -11.15
N TRP A 711 -0.44 25.17 -9.98
CA TRP A 711 -1.47 24.69 -9.05
C TRP A 711 -2.41 25.81 -8.66
N PRO A 712 -3.73 25.56 -8.61
CA PRO A 712 -4.71 26.57 -8.20
C PRO A 712 -4.43 27.18 -6.83
N GLN A 713 -4.66 28.48 -6.72
CA GLN A 713 -4.46 29.22 -5.49
C GLN A 713 -5.77 29.83 -5.01
N HIS A 714 -5.96 29.90 -3.69
CA HIS A 714 -7.05 30.67 -3.09
C HIS A 714 -6.91 32.16 -3.44
N ARG A 715 -8.01 32.79 -3.81
CA ARG A 715 -8.10 34.19 -4.21
C ARG A 715 -9.20 34.88 -3.40
N ALA A 716 -8.82 35.76 -2.46
CA ALA A 716 -9.75 36.42 -1.54
C ALA A 716 -10.88 37.18 -2.24
N GLU A 717 -10.65 37.68 -3.47
CA GLU A 717 -11.64 38.37 -4.28
C GLU A 717 -12.73 37.43 -4.85
N LEU A 718 -12.56 36.11 -4.73
CA LEU A 718 -13.54 35.12 -5.16
C LEU A 718 -14.29 34.46 -3.98
N ASP A 719 -14.16 35.00 -2.78
CA ASP A 719 -14.96 34.62 -1.62
C ASP A 719 -16.26 35.38 -1.58
N PHE A 720 -17.38 34.68 -1.76
CA PHE A 720 -18.73 35.24 -1.76
C PHE A 720 -19.65 34.51 -0.76
N PRO A 721 -19.39 34.58 0.55
CA PRO A 721 -20.10 33.78 1.56
C PRO A 721 -21.60 34.09 1.64
N GLU A 722 -22.02 35.32 1.43
CA GLU A 722 -23.44 35.70 1.47
C GLU A 722 -24.19 35.13 0.24
N GLU A 723 -23.61 35.22 -0.94
CA GLU A 723 -24.17 34.65 -2.18
C GLU A 723 -24.14 33.11 -2.16
N GLU A 724 -23.15 32.54 -1.55
CA GLU A 724 -23.06 31.09 -1.35
C GLU A 724 -24.21 30.61 -0.47
N LYS A 725 -24.42 31.23 0.71
CA LYS A 725 -25.54 30.94 1.61
C LYS A 725 -26.89 31.15 0.93
N ALA A 726 -27.09 32.28 0.25
CA ALA A 726 -28.33 32.60 -0.48
C ALA A 726 -28.63 31.48 -1.52
N ARG A 727 -27.62 31.04 -2.24
CA ARG A 727 -27.80 30.02 -3.28
C ARG A 727 -28.14 28.66 -2.68
N GLU A 728 -27.51 28.27 -1.56
CA GLU A 728 -27.79 27.01 -0.88
C GLU A 728 -29.21 26.92 -0.35
N LEU A 729 -29.83 28.04 0.12
CA LEU A 729 -31.22 28.06 0.53
C LEU A 729 -32.15 27.74 -0.66
N ILE A 730 -31.88 28.32 -1.84
CA ILE A 730 -32.63 28.02 -3.06
C ILE A 730 -32.47 26.55 -3.49
N MET A 731 -31.26 26.02 -3.42
CA MET A 731 -30.98 24.63 -3.77
C MET A 731 -31.66 23.65 -2.81
N ASP A 732 -31.69 23.96 -1.52
CA ASP A 732 -32.39 23.16 -0.51
C ASP A 732 -33.91 23.10 -0.79
N ALA A 733 -34.50 24.21 -1.12
CA ALA A 733 -35.89 24.27 -1.55
C ALA A 733 -36.16 23.42 -2.81
N ILE A 734 -35.31 23.52 -3.82
CA ILE A 734 -35.38 22.69 -5.04
C ILE A 734 -35.27 21.20 -4.72
N ARG A 735 -34.30 20.79 -3.87
CA ARG A 735 -34.16 19.40 -3.43
C ARG A 735 -35.42 18.91 -2.70
N GLY A 736 -35.93 19.69 -1.77
CA GLY A 736 -37.16 19.39 -1.02
C GLY A 736 -38.37 19.17 -1.93
N VAL A 737 -38.59 20.06 -2.88
CA VAL A 737 -39.67 19.92 -3.86
C VAL A 737 -39.48 18.69 -4.75
N ARG A 738 -38.26 18.44 -5.25
CA ARG A 738 -37.97 17.27 -6.07
C ARG A 738 -38.17 15.97 -5.30
N ALA A 739 -37.70 15.90 -4.05
CA ALA A 739 -37.88 14.71 -3.19
C ALA A 739 -39.36 14.42 -2.98
N ARG A 740 -40.15 15.45 -2.63
CA ARG A 740 -41.59 15.27 -2.41
C ARG A 740 -42.33 14.86 -3.67
N ARG A 741 -41.96 15.43 -4.82
CA ARG A 741 -42.56 15.03 -6.12
C ARG A 741 -42.19 13.58 -6.48
N ALA A 742 -40.97 13.15 -6.19
CA ALA A 742 -40.53 11.76 -6.42
C ALA A 742 -41.28 10.77 -5.52
N GLU A 743 -41.48 11.08 -4.23
CA GLU A 743 -42.30 10.30 -3.29
C GLU A 743 -43.74 10.10 -3.80
N MET A 744 -44.29 11.14 -4.46
CA MET A 744 -45.63 11.13 -5.04
C MET A 744 -45.66 10.57 -6.48
N ASN A 745 -44.56 10.10 -7.03
CA ASN A 745 -44.43 9.63 -8.42
C ASN A 745 -44.86 10.66 -9.49
N VAL A 746 -44.65 11.96 -9.23
CA VAL A 746 -45.00 13.04 -10.16
C VAL A 746 -43.90 13.21 -11.21
N PRO A 747 -44.15 13.00 -12.51
CA PRO A 747 -43.14 13.13 -13.53
C PRO A 747 -42.67 14.59 -13.70
N PRO A 748 -41.40 14.83 -14.11
CA PRO A 748 -40.87 16.19 -14.36
C PRO A 748 -41.67 17.02 -15.37
N SER A 749 -42.30 16.35 -16.33
CA SER A 749 -43.13 17.03 -17.36
C SER A 749 -44.40 17.68 -16.80
N LYS A 750 -44.88 17.25 -15.63
CA LYS A 750 -46.07 17.80 -14.99
C LYS A 750 -45.67 18.97 -14.09
N LYS A 751 -45.93 20.19 -14.52
CA LYS A 751 -45.60 21.42 -13.77
C LYS A 751 -46.77 21.79 -12.84
N ALA A 752 -46.46 22.40 -11.71
CA ALA A 752 -47.46 22.93 -10.76
C ALA A 752 -47.05 24.33 -10.26
N GLN A 753 -48.03 25.13 -9.82
CA GLN A 753 -47.71 26.37 -9.13
C GLN A 753 -46.94 26.11 -7.84
N LEU A 754 -46.04 27.01 -7.47
CA LEU A 754 -45.25 26.94 -6.26
C LEU A 754 -45.36 28.25 -5.48
N THR A 755 -45.86 28.18 -4.25
CA THR A 755 -45.86 29.32 -3.32
C THR A 755 -44.75 29.10 -2.29
N VAL A 756 -43.90 30.09 -2.10
CA VAL A 756 -42.76 30.06 -1.16
C VAL A 756 -43.02 31.07 -0.04
N SER A 757 -43.25 30.58 1.19
CA SER A 757 -43.39 31.40 2.40
C SER A 757 -42.05 31.44 3.12
N THR A 758 -41.42 32.61 3.27
CA THR A 758 -40.05 32.74 3.78
C THR A 758 -39.76 34.10 4.39
N LEU A 759 -38.84 34.17 5.35
CA LEU A 759 -38.23 35.40 5.83
C LEU A 759 -37.16 35.96 4.87
N GLU A 760 -36.55 35.08 4.05
CA GLU A 760 -35.48 35.40 3.10
C GLU A 760 -36.07 35.79 1.71
N ARG A 761 -37.05 36.67 1.70
CA ARG A 761 -37.84 37.03 0.50
C ARG A 761 -36.97 37.43 -0.69
N ALA A 762 -35.99 38.32 -0.47
CA ALA A 762 -35.13 38.82 -1.53
C ALA A 762 -34.28 37.68 -2.19
N VAL A 763 -33.86 36.69 -1.40
CA VAL A 763 -33.11 35.52 -1.87
C VAL A 763 -34.00 34.67 -2.79
N PHE A 764 -35.21 34.34 -2.34
CA PHE A 764 -36.12 33.50 -3.10
C PHE A 764 -36.72 34.20 -4.33
N GLU A 765 -36.90 35.55 -4.31
CA GLU A 765 -37.26 36.32 -5.50
C GLU A 765 -36.19 36.21 -6.60
N GLN A 766 -34.89 36.29 -6.24
CA GLN A 766 -33.78 36.02 -7.16
C GLN A 766 -33.76 34.56 -7.64
N GLY A 767 -34.24 33.62 -6.81
CA GLY A 767 -34.33 32.20 -7.09
C GLY A 767 -35.47 31.78 -8.02
N ILE A 768 -36.41 32.62 -8.35
CA ILE A 768 -37.62 32.31 -9.15
C ILE A 768 -37.29 31.57 -10.46
N PRO A 769 -36.35 32.03 -11.30
CA PRO A 769 -36.03 31.33 -12.56
C PRO A 769 -35.56 29.90 -12.35
N PHE A 770 -34.81 29.64 -11.27
CA PHE A 770 -34.27 28.33 -10.94
C PHE A 770 -35.34 27.40 -10.36
N LEU A 771 -36.19 27.91 -9.49
CA LEU A 771 -37.34 27.18 -8.97
C LEU A 771 -38.30 26.77 -10.10
N LYS A 772 -38.61 27.68 -11.02
CA LYS A 772 -39.44 27.37 -12.21
C LYS A 772 -38.85 26.22 -13.01
N ARG A 773 -37.54 26.26 -13.28
CA ARG A 773 -36.88 25.25 -14.10
C ARG A 773 -36.60 23.95 -13.35
N LEU A 774 -35.95 24.05 -12.18
CA LEU A 774 -35.37 22.88 -11.49
C LEU A 774 -36.32 22.23 -10.48
N ALA A 775 -37.33 22.97 -9.95
CA ALA A 775 -38.41 22.41 -9.13
C ALA A 775 -39.65 22.06 -9.97
N TYR A 776 -39.55 22.22 -11.30
CA TYR A 776 -40.67 21.98 -12.24
C TYR A 776 -41.93 22.77 -11.89
N ALA A 777 -41.76 24.05 -11.51
CA ALA A 777 -42.89 24.92 -11.24
C ALA A 777 -43.41 25.58 -12.54
N SER A 778 -44.73 25.70 -12.66
CA SER A 778 -45.37 26.47 -13.74
C SER A 778 -45.22 27.97 -13.51
N ASP A 779 -45.42 28.38 -12.26
CA ASP A 779 -45.17 29.71 -11.75
C ASP A 779 -44.71 29.67 -10.29
N VAL A 780 -44.05 30.75 -9.81
CA VAL A 780 -43.52 30.84 -8.44
C VAL A 780 -43.94 32.17 -7.83
N THR A 781 -44.62 32.11 -6.68
CA THR A 781 -44.98 33.27 -5.88
C THR A 781 -44.17 33.24 -4.58
N VAL A 782 -43.50 34.35 -4.23
CA VAL A 782 -42.73 34.48 -2.98
C VAL A 782 -43.47 35.41 -2.04
N GLU A 783 -43.81 34.90 -0.84
CA GLU A 783 -44.55 35.66 0.17
C GLU A 783 -43.69 35.77 1.45
N GLY A 784 -43.91 36.87 2.21
CA GLY A 784 -43.34 36.93 3.58
C GLY A 784 -44.01 35.90 4.46
N VAL A 785 -43.33 35.47 5.56
CA VAL A 785 -43.99 34.64 6.56
C VAL A 785 -45.20 35.40 7.09
N ALA A 786 -46.37 35.00 6.68
CA ALA A 786 -47.61 35.49 7.26
C ALA A 786 -47.77 34.93 8.69
N ASP A 787 -48.48 35.63 9.55
CA ASP A 787 -48.80 35.14 10.90
C ASP A 787 -49.18 33.66 10.87
N ALA A 788 -48.73 32.88 11.88
CA ALA A 788 -48.78 31.40 11.94
C ALA A 788 -50.16 30.79 11.59
N GLY A 789 -51.23 31.55 11.52
CA GLY A 789 -52.58 31.13 11.13
C GLY A 789 -52.84 31.03 9.62
N SER A 790 -52.04 31.64 8.75
CA SER A 790 -52.23 31.55 7.28
C SER A 790 -51.55 30.34 6.66
N ASP A 791 -50.44 29.88 7.22
CA ASP A 791 -49.73 28.67 6.77
C ASP A 791 -50.52 27.38 7.09
N ASP A 792 -51.24 27.36 8.24
CA ASP A 792 -52.14 26.26 8.57
C ASP A 792 -53.39 26.24 7.68
N ALA A 793 -53.87 27.42 7.22
CA ALA A 793 -54.97 27.54 6.28
C ALA A 793 -54.60 27.07 4.87
N MET A 794 -53.35 27.28 4.41
CA MET A 794 -52.86 26.73 3.13
C MET A 794 -52.73 25.22 3.15
N THR A 795 -52.26 24.64 4.27
CA THR A 795 -52.16 23.19 4.44
C THR A 795 -53.56 22.55 4.43
N ALA A 796 -54.57 23.21 4.95
CA ALA A 796 -55.96 22.77 4.96
C ALA A 796 -56.70 22.85 3.59
N GLN A 797 -56.11 23.51 2.58
CA GLN A 797 -56.70 23.75 1.25
C GLN A 797 -56.27 22.78 0.15
N GLY A 798 -55.83 21.55 0.45
CA GLY A 798 -55.40 20.60 -0.58
C GLY A 798 -54.04 20.94 -1.21
N MET A 799 -53.15 21.53 -0.43
CA MET A 799 -51.76 21.83 -0.80
C MET A 799 -50.81 20.76 -0.31
N VAL A 800 -49.84 20.39 -1.13
CA VAL A 800 -48.66 19.59 -0.74
C VAL A 800 -47.63 20.52 -0.16
N THR A 801 -47.22 20.29 1.07
CA THR A 801 -46.26 21.12 1.80
C THR A 801 -44.86 20.48 1.82
N VAL A 802 -43.83 21.30 1.62
CA VAL A 802 -42.41 20.97 1.80
C VAL A 802 -41.83 22.00 2.76
N THR A 803 -41.23 21.55 3.85
CA THR A 803 -40.57 22.42 4.82
C THR A 803 -39.06 22.23 4.70
N THR A 804 -38.35 23.35 4.53
CA THR A 804 -36.89 23.42 4.50
C THR A 804 -36.38 24.32 5.63
N HIS A 805 -35.07 24.51 5.73
CA HIS A 805 -34.47 25.34 6.78
C HIS A 805 -34.95 26.80 6.73
N ALA A 806 -35.18 27.36 5.51
CA ALA A 806 -35.46 28.79 5.33
C ALA A 806 -36.85 29.10 4.74
N ALA A 807 -37.59 28.06 4.34
CA ALA A 807 -38.87 28.28 3.64
C ALA A 807 -39.88 27.14 3.84
N ARG A 808 -41.16 27.46 3.78
CA ARG A 808 -42.26 26.52 3.53
C ARG A 808 -42.71 26.67 2.10
N LEU A 809 -42.84 25.57 1.38
CA LEU A 809 -43.17 25.53 -0.02
C LEU A 809 -44.47 24.77 -0.22
N PHE A 810 -45.40 25.36 -0.97
CA PHE A 810 -46.75 24.83 -1.16
C PHE A 810 -47.02 24.61 -2.66
N MET A 811 -47.55 23.42 -2.99
CA MET A 811 -47.92 23.03 -4.35
C MET A 811 -49.35 22.51 -4.36
N PRO A 812 -50.25 22.97 -5.27
CA PRO A 812 -51.62 22.45 -5.36
C PRO A 812 -51.61 20.93 -5.70
N LEU A 813 -52.20 20.12 -4.86
CA LEU A 813 -52.28 18.68 -5.07
C LEU A 813 -52.96 18.32 -6.40
N ALA A 814 -54.00 19.04 -6.76
CA ALA A 814 -54.75 18.85 -7.99
C ALA A 814 -53.94 19.07 -9.27
N GLU A 815 -52.87 19.87 -9.20
CA GLU A 815 -51.97 20.10 -10.32
C GLU A 815 -50.88 19.00 -10.40
N LEU A 816 -50.60 18.35 -9.29
CA LEU A 816 -49.57 17.33 -9.21
C LEU A 816 -50.06 15.93 -9.61
N VAL A 817 -51.27 15.56 -9.19
CA VAL A 817 -51.84 14.23 -9.41
C VAL A 817 -53.23 14.31 -9.97
N ASP A 818 -53.68 13.24 -10.65
CA ASP A 818 -55.08 13.04 -10.99
C ASP A 818 -55.73 12.46 -9.72
N LEU A 819 -56.50 13.31 -9.04
CA LEU A 819 -57.04 13.04 -7.70
C LEU A 819 -57.79 11.71 -7.65
N GLU A 820 -58.60 11.41 -8.69
CA GLU A 820 -59.36 10.17 -8.74
C GLU A 820 -58.47 8.93 -8.91
N LYS A 821 -57.47 9.01 -9.78
CA LYS A 821 -56.52 7.94 -9.98
C LYS A 821 -55.63 7.74 -8.77
N GLU A 822 -55.20 8.83 -8.13
CA GLU A 822 -54.34 8.76 -6.97
C GLU A 822 -55.07 8.24 -5.73
N LYS A 823 -56.32 8.61 -5.51
CA LYS A 823 -57.19 8.02 -4.48
C LYS A 823 -57.29 6.48 -4.68
N ALA A 824 -57.61 6.07 -5.91
CA ALA A 824 -57.68 4.65 -6.23
C ALA A 824 -56.34 3.88 -6.05
N ARG A 825 -55.23 4.56 -6.35
CA ARG A 825 -53.86 3.97 -6.13
C ARG A 825 -53.58 3.82 -4.64
N ILE A 826 -53.79 4.88 -3.85
CA ILE A 826 -53.55 4.85 -2.39
C ILE A 826 -54.43 3.84 -1.71
N GLU A 827 -55.73 3.76 -2.06
CA GLU A 827 -56.62 2.71 -1.54
C GLU A 827 -56.11 1.29 -1.85
N LYS A 828 -55.63 1.07 -3.06
CA LYS A 828 -55.05 -0.19 -3.47
C LYS A 828 -53.80 -0.52 -2.69
N GLU A 829 -52.92 0.44 -2.49
CA GLU A 829 -51.67 0.26 -1.71
C GLU A 829 -51.95 0.08 -0.22
N LEU A 830 -52.88 0.82 0.35
CA LEU A 830 -53.32 0.64 1.73
C LEU A 830 -53.84 -0.78 1.94
N LYS A 831 -54.71 -1.24 1.05
CA LYS A 831 -55.25 -2.61 1.11
C LYS A 831 -54.13 -3.66 0.99
N LYS A 832 -53.17 -3.47 0.08
CA LYS A 832 -52.05 -4.38 -0.13
C LYS A 832 -51.15 -4.44 1.10
N ASN A 833 -50.70 -3.28 1.57
CA ASN A 833 -49.75 -3.20 2.66
C ASN A 833 -50.34 -3.57 4.03
N ARG A 834 -51.63 -3.29 4.26
CA ARG A 834 -52.34 -3.81 5.44
C ARG A 834 -52.40 -5.34 5.43
N ALA A 835 -52.78 -5.96 4.31
CA ALA A 835 -52.78 -7.41 4.20
C ALA A 835 -51.39 -8.05 4.35
N GLU A 836 -50.33 -7.35 3.96
CA GLU A 836 -48.92 -7.78 4.17
C GLU A 836 -48.52 -7.63 5.64
N LEU A 837 -48.88 -6.54 6.29
CA LEU A 837 -48.63 -6.30 7.72
C LEU A 837 -49.35 -7.34 8.58
N ASP A 838 -50.66 -7.60 8.30
CA ASP A 838 -51.45 -8.63 9.00
C ASP A 838 -50.80 -10.00 8.94
N LYS A 839 -50.25 -10.40 7.78
CA LYS A 839 -49.50 -11.65 7.62
C LYS A 839 -48.21 -11.67 8.44
N LEU A 840 -47.45 -10.56 8.45
CA LEU A 840 -46.24 -10.43 9.24
C LEU A 840 -46.53 -10.46 10.74
N GLU A 841 -47.57 -9.72 11.19
CA GLU A 841 -47.99 -9.73 12.59
C GLU A 841 -48.51 -11.09 13.05
N ALA A 842 -49.28 -11.78 12.21
CA ALA A 842 -49.67 -13.17 12.48
C ALA A 842 -48.47 -14.12 12.57
N LYS A 843 -47.46 -13.91 11.73
CA LYS A 843 -46.20 -14.69 11.77
C LYS A 843 -45.38 -14.37 13.04
N LEU A 844 -45.25 -13.11 13.41
CA LEU A 844 -44.57 -12.66 14.61
C LEU A 844 -45.33 -12.97 15.90
N GLY A 845 -46.66 -13.07 15.83
CA GLY A 845 -47.55 -13.52 16.93
C GLY A 845 -47.56 -15.04 17.15
N ASN A 846 -46.96 -15.81 16.24
CA ASN A 846 -46.90 -17.26 16.38
C ASN A 846 -45.72 -17.71 17.26
N PRO A 847 -45.98 -18.25 18.48
CA PRO A 847 -44.91 -18.71 19.38
C PRO A 847 -44.01 -19.80 18.73
N GLY A 848 -44.57 -20.57 17.80
CA GLY A 848 -43.89 -21.63 17.08
C GLY A 848 -42.83 -21.10 16.09
N PHE A 849 -43.00 -19.87 15.61
CA PHE A 849 -42.02 -19.16 14.76
C PHE A 849 -40.96 -18.42 15.61
N VAL A 850 -41.44 -17.57 16.55
CA VAL A 850 -40.55 -16.71 17.35
C VAL A 850 -39.56 -17.52 18.20
N ASN A 851 -39.98 -18.67 18.74
CA ASN A 851 -39.14 -19.52 19.58
C ASN A 851 -38.23 -20.50 18.80
N LYS A 852 -38.46 -20.72 17.51
CA LYS A 852 -37.70 -21.69 16.70
C LYS A 852 -36.85 -21.07 15.61
N ALA A 853 -37.17 -19.87 15.17
CA ALA A 853 -36.38 -19.17 14.15
C ALA A 853 -35.11 -18.54 14.75
N PRO A 854 -34.01 -18.44 13.97
CA PRO A 854 -32.81 -17.70 14.41
C PRO A 854 -33.15 -16.25 14.75
N ALA A 855 -32.53 -15.70 15.81
CA ALA A 855 -32.85 -14.35 16.32
C ALA A 855 -32.76 -13.25 15.23
N HIS A 856 -31.76 -13.30 14.35
CA HIS A 856 -31.61 -12.34 13.25
C HIS A 856 -32.75 -12.39 12.21
N VAL A 857 -33.45 -13.55 12.06
CA VAL A 857 -34.58 -13.66 11.16
C VAL A 857 -35.83 -13.06 11.79
N VAL A 858 -36.02 -13.23 13.10
CA VAL A 858 -37.16 -12.61 13.85
C VAL A 858 -36.97 -11.09 13.86
N GLU A 859 -35.76 -10.60 14.10
CA GLU A 859 -35.43 -9.17 14.10
C GLU A 859 -35.65 -8.53 12.71
N ALA A 860 -35.24 -9.20 11.64
CA ALA A 860 -35.48 -8.74 10.27
C ALA A 860 -36.99 -8.64 9.91
N GLU A 861 -37.83 -9.57 10.40
CA GLU A 861 -39.27 -9.50 10.18
C GLU A 861 -39.95 -8.44 11.08
N GLN A 862 -39.42 -8.16 12.26
CA GLN A 862 -39.85 -7.06 13.12
C GLN A 862 -39.55 -5.69 12.47
N ASP A 863 -38.33 -5.48 11.97
CA ASP A 863 -37.93 -4.30 11.23
C ASP A 863 -38.81 -4.07 9.98
N ARG A 864 -39.16 -5.17 9.31
CA ARG A 864 -40.04 -5.09 8.14
C ARG A 864 -41.45 -4.69 8.52
N ALA A 865 -41.97 -5.21 9.64
CA ALA A 865 -43.31 -4.83 10.15
C ALA A 865 -43.31 -3.34 10.58
N GLU A 866 -42.28 -2.83 11.20
CA GLU A 866 -42.14 -1.43 11.60
C GLU A 866 -42.10 -0.49 10.39
N LYS A 867 -41.31 -0.83 9.36
CA LYS A 867 -41.28 -0.10 8.08
C LYS A 867 -42.66 -0.11 7.39
N LEU A 868 -43.40 -1.21 7.42
CA LEU A 868 -44.76 -1.26 6.86
C LEU A 868 -45.75 -0.41 7.65
N ARG A 869 -45.65 -0.38 8.97
CA ARG A 869 -46.52 0.51 9.82
C ARG A 869 -46.23 1.97 9.50
N ALA A 870 -44.96 2.36 9.40
CA ALA A 870 -44.57 3.72 9.03
C ALA A 870 -45.06 4.11 7.62
N LEU A 871 -45.01 3.18 6.67
CA LEU A 871 -45.54 3.36 5.32
C LEU A 871 -47.08 3.51 5.31
N LEU A 872 -47.76 2.67 6.05
CA LEU A 872 -49.23 2.76 6.17
C LEU A 872 -49.66 4.08 6.79
N ALA A 873 -49.01 4.55 7.84
CA ALA A 873 -49.29 5.85 8.45
C ALA A 873 -49.11 6.99 7.45
N LYS A 874 -48.10 6.99 6.63
CA LYS A 874 -47.89 7.98 5.55
C LYS A 874 -48.97 7.90 4.47
N LEU A 875 -49.39 6.72 4.08
CA LEU A 875 -50.43 6.52 3.09
C LEU A 875 -51.82 6.99 3.63
N GLU A 876 -52.11 6.74 4.92
CA GLU A 876 -53.32 7.21 5.59
C GLU A 876 -53.37 8.72 5.72
N GLU A 877 -52.22 9.36 6.05
CA GLU A 877 -52.09 10.79 6.05
C GLU A 877 -52.33 11.41 4.65
N SER A 878 -51.75 10.77 3.61
CA SER A 878 -51.96 11.13 2.22
C SER A 878 -53.43 10.97 1.79
N ALA A 879 -54.08 9.88 2.20
CA ALA A 879 -55.53 9.70 1.93
C ALA A 879 -56.40 10.76 2.63
N ALA A 880 -56.05 11.12 3.86
CA ALA A 880 -56.75 12.16 4.62
C ALA A 880 -56.61 13.57 3.98
N SER A 881 -55.42 13.87 3.43
CA SER A 881 -55.18 15.15 2.74
C SER A 881 -55.92 15.30 1.40
N MET A 882 -56.48 14.18 0.87
CA MET A 882 -57.24 14.15 -0.38
C MET A 882 -58.79 14.04 -0.15
N ALA A 883 -59.24 13.91 1.11
CA ALA A 883 -60.67 13.89 1.44
C ALA A 883 -61.22 15.30 1.55
#